data_5f7557031f1190b28c153ad35369c663
#
_entry.id   5f7557031f1190b28c153ad35369c663
#
_cell.length_a   1.000
_cell.length_b   1.000
_cell.length_c   1.000
_cell.angle_alpha   90.00
_cell.angle_beta   90.00
_cell.angle_gamma   90.00
#
_symmetry.space_group_name_H-M   'P 1'
#
loop_
_entity.id
_entity.type
_entity.pdbx_description
1 polymer ?
#
loop_
_entity_poly.entity_id
_entity_poly.type
_entity_poly.pdbx_seq_one_letter_code
_entity_poly.pdbx_strand_id
1 'polypeptide(L)'
;MTVAFDLQPIQSVQHSERGIARYVFDLARALQDHRGDAVSHFLLNPNLEVPARVAELQGGTLVRDSSRPAGVDVFHVTSPFELGLPLEQIWPLWARSGCRLVVTLYDLIPLLFPEHYQGSALVRAHYRSRLEIVRRADKVLTISEASARDAVDVLGLRPRQVDVVGAAPGPLFAPPVSMDATRAELARSLPSVRAGFLLYTGGVDWRKNIHGLISAYARLPLRLRAAHQLVVVCSVGDEHLIRFEENLDALGITDQVVFTGRVSDVDLLRLYQASELFVFPSLYEGYGLPVAEALASGAAVVCSRSSSLVEMIDCDEALFDPTDPGSISAAMQAALEDPARLDRLRRRERPLGHSWKGVAAATVDAYEQVLRRPVRRRPRRPRLAVVSPLPPTPSGVADYTAALLQHIRHWCDVDVFVEDSEQESRQFTDGLAVHSIVDFDRVEALRNGFDRYLYCIGNQTSHAGALELLRHRPGPVLAHDLRLMGLYAWCAQHRPELVPGGFQAFLHEVHPKDLPPELGARAFLDYREADQHEIFMAGRVIEDATAFFTHSHAASALARVEAGPAHAAKVETIPFAFPPVSARGRSDGPPLIATFGVADPIKQTPKVLEAFGLLAAAHPTLHLAIVGPMPPVVQDEYRSRAAELDVHARVHVTGRVTSEEYHDWLARATVAVQLRASWGGEASAAVADCLAHGVPTIATATGWTADLPADAIVPVSRDVSASDLSDVADTLLRDEVNQARLRVAGWQHARANSFRNVAEKIYRRVVLEGAGLLAVRTTASRTLAANAAVE
;
A
#
# COMPACT_ATOMS: atom_id res chain seq x y z
N MET A 1 2.42 12.54 -36.01
CA MET A 1 2.39 12.27 -34.57
C MET A 1 2.31 13.60 -33.83
N THR A 2 1.24 13.84 -33.10
CA THR A 2 1.04 15.08 -32.36
C THR A 2 1.22 14.83 -30.86
N VAL A 3 2.28 15.40 -30.27
CA VAL A 3 2.63 15.19 -28.85
C VAL A 3 2.33 16.43 -28.05
N ALA A 4 1.59 16.29 -26.95
CA ALA A 4 1.49 17.29 -25.91
C ALA A 4 2.45 16.91 -24.78
N PHE A 5 3.38 17.79 -24.47
CA PHE A 5 4.46 17.60 -23.51
C PHE A 5 4.26 18.49 -22.29
N ASP A 6 4.28 17.91 -21.12
CA ASP A 6 4.11 18.62 -19.85
C ASP A 6 5.39 19.38 -19.48
N LEU A 7 5.35 20.70 -19.49
CA LEU A 7 6.44 21.62 -19.07
C LEU A 7 6.22 22.20 -17.67
N GLN A 8 5.12 21.90 -16.98
CA GLN A 8 4.80 22.50 -15.67
C GLN A 8 5.92 22.32 -14.61
N PRO A 9 6.71 21.22 -14.60
CA PRO A 9 7.80 21.08 -13.64
C PRO A 9 8.85 22.20 -13.68
N ILE A 10 9.04 22.86 -14.82
CA ILE A 10 9.99 24.00 -14.92
C ILE A 10 9.49 25.29 -14.28
N GLN A 11 8.18 25.38 -13.99
CA GLN A 11 7.54 26.51 -13.31
C GLN A 11 7.46 26.33 -11.79
N SER A 12 7.77 25.11 -11.30
CA SER A 12 7.67 24.77 -9.87
C SER A 12 8.70 25.56 -9.05
N VAL A 13 8.23 26.34 -8.08
CA VAL A 13 9.11 27.10 -7.17
C VAL A 13 10.06 26.16 -6.39
N GLN A 14 9.61 24.93 -6.13
CA GLN A 14 10.40 23.94 -5.39
C GLN A 14 11.44 23.23 -6.25
N HIS A 15 11.23 23.15 -7.57
CA HIS A 15 12.02 22.33 -8.49
C HIS A 15 12.61 23.08 -9.67
N SER A 16 12.25 24.36 -9.88
CA SER A 16 12.66 25.15 -11.06
C SER A 16 14.17 25.16 -11.33
N GLU A 17 14.96 24.94 -10.28
CA GLU A 17 16.41 24.92 -10.32
C GLU A 17 17.02 23.55 -9.93
N ARG A 18 16.20 22.51 -9.73
CA ARG A 18 16.62 21.15 -9.37
C ARG A 18 16.67 20.24 -10.59
N GLY A 19 17.25 19.06 -10.40
CA GLY A 19 17.50 18.08 -11.46
C GLY A 19 16.30 17.75 -12.36
N ILE A 20 15.05 17.66 -11.80
CA ILE A 20 13.83 17.37 -12.57
C ILE A 20 13.51 18.48 -13.57
N ALA A 21 13.48 19.73 -13.15
CA ALA A 21 13.18 20.85 -14.04
C ALA A 21 14.25 21.05 -15.13
N ARG A 22 15.51 20.77 -14.78
CA ARG A 22 16.63 20.77 -15.76
C ARG A 22 16.44 19.63 -16.77
N TYR A 23 16.15 18.41 -16.30
CA TYR A 23 15.88 17.27 -17.17
C TYR A 23 14.72 17.53 -18.14
N VAL A 24 13.59 18.04 -17.63
CA VAL A 24 12.40 18.34 -18.45
C VAL A 24 12.71 19.35 -19.54
N PHE A 25 13.44 20.42 -19.21
CA PHE A 25 13.82 21.45 -20.17
C PHE A 25 14.80 20.92 -21.22
N ASP A 26 15.86 20.22 -20.79
CA ASP A 26 16.88 19.67 -21.68
C ASP A 26 16.29 18.57 -22.58
N LEU A 27 15.36 17.73 -22.08
CA LEU A 27 14.64 16.77 -22.90
C LEU A 27 13.76 17.49 -23.94
N ALA A 28 13.00 18.53 -23.56
CA ALA A 28 12.16 19.27 -24.49
C ALA A 28 13.00 19.86 -25.64
N ARG A 29 14.14 20.47 -25.31
CA ARG A 29 15.09 21.03 -26.31
C ARG A 29 15.67 19.91 -27.19
N ALA A 30 16.15 18.83 -26.59
CA ALA A 30 16.72 17.71 -27.32
C ALA A 30 15.73 17.01 -28.26
N LEU A 31 14.45 16.94 -27.88
CA LEU A 31 13.40 16.43 -28.74
C LEU A 31 13.19 17.32 -29.97
N GLN A 32 13.21 18.63 -29.80
CA GLN A 32 13.12 19.58 -30.92
C GLN A 32 14.36 19.54 -31.81
N ASP A 33 15.56 19.44 -31.23
CA ASP A 33 16.83 19.30 -32.00
C ASP A 33 16.89 17.98 -32.76
N HIS A 34 16.35 16.91 -32.21
CA HIS A 34 16.31 15.58 -32.83
C HIS A 34 15.31 15.54 -33.99
N ARG A 35 14.14 16.13 -33.80
CA ARG A 35 13.04 16.16 -34.76
C ARG A 35 12.16 17.39 -34.47
N GLY A 36 12.21 18.40 -35.32
CA GLY A 36 11.57 19.71 -35.12
C GLY A 36 10.05 19.65 -34.82
N ASP A 37 9.37 18.60 -35.27
CA ASP A 37 7.94 18.35 -35.05
C ASP A 37 7.67 17.30 -33.96
N ALA A 38 8.68 16.86 -33.17
CA ALA A 38 8.52 15.82 -32.16
C ALA A 38 7.55 16.21 -31.06
N VAL A 39 7.51 17.52 -30.71
CA VAL A 39 6.60 18.07 -29.71
C VAL A 39 5.75 19.16 -30.38
N SER A 40 4.45 18.97 -30.39
CA SER A 40 3.51 19.91 -31.04
C SER A 40 2.93 20.93 -30.05
N HIS A 41 2.82 20.56 -28.77
CA HIS A 41 2.23 21.39 -27.72
C HIS A 41 3.03 21.28 -26.41
N PHE A 42 3.33 22.42 -25.79
CA PHE A 42 3.93 22.49 -24.46
C PHE A 42 2.87 22.95 -23.45
N LEU A 43 2.57 22.13 -22.45
CA LEU A 43 1.61 22.48 -21.42
C LEU A 43 2.29 23.21 -20.27
N LEU A 44 1.74 24.35 -19.90
CA LEU A 44 2.17 25.19 -18.79
C LEU A 44 0.99 25.44 -17.84
N ASN A 45 1.29 25.64 -16.56
CA ASN A 45 0.30 26.08 -15.58
C ASN A 45 -0.05 27.55 -15.83
N PRO A 46 -1.34 27.89 -16.06
CA PRO A 46 -1.75 29.27 -16.35
C PRO A 46 -1.54 30.22 -15.15
N ASN A 47 -1.50 29.69 -13.93
CA ASN A 47 -1.41 30.46 -12.69
C ASN A 47 0.05 30.72 -12.24
N LEU A 48 1.04 30.17 -12.97
CA LEU A 48 2.44 30.34 -12.66
C LEU A 48 3.16 31.17 -13.74
N GLU A 49 4.22 31.83 -13.34
CA GLU A 49 5.08 32.59 -14.26
C GLU A 49 5.77 31.67 -15.27
N VAL A 50 5.93 32.14 -16.50
CA VAL A 50 6.65 31.41 -17.55
C VAL A 50 8.13 31.75 -17.45
N PRO A 51 9.02 30.78 -17.14
CA PRO A 51 10.46 31.04 -17.09
C PRO A 51 11.01 31.54 -18.41
N ALA A 52 11.92 32.52 -18.37
CA ALA A 52 12.51 33.17 -19.56
C ALA A 52 13.12 32.14 -20.55
N ARG A 53 13.70 31.05 -20.04
CA ARG A 53 14.30 29.97 -20.85
C ARG A 53 13.29 29.23 -21.76
N VAL A 54 11.97 29.35 -21.50
CA VAL A 54 10.96 28.78 -22.41
C VAL A 54 11.01 29.40 -23.80
N ALA A 55 11.50 30.66 -23.90
CA ALA A 55 11.71 31.35 -25.19
C ALA A 55 12.77 30.68 -26.06
N GLU A 56 13.64 29.85 -25.50
CA GLU A 56 14.65 29.08 -26.25
C GLU A 56 14.04 27.88 -27.01
N LEU A 57 12.84 27.41 -26.61
CA LEU A 57 12.15 26.33 -27.27
C LEU A 57 11.53 26.84 -28.57
N GLN A 58 12.00 26.31 -29.71
CA GLN A 58 11.53 26.68 -31.05
C GLN A 58 10.44 25.70 -31.53
N GLY A 59 9.34 26.21 -32.09
CA GLY A 59 8.23 25.37 -32.53
C GLY A 59 7.39 24.86 -31.35
N GLY A 60 6.23 24.30 -31.66
CA GLY A 60 5.27 23.88 -30.66
C GLY A 60 4.43 25.05 -30.10
N THR A 61 3.16 24.77 -29.84
CA THR A 61 2.24 25.78 -29.28
C THR A 61 2.27 25.73 -27.77
N LEU A 62 2.45 26.88 -27.09
CA LEU A 62 2.32 26.97 -25.64
C LEU A 62 0.85 26.95 -25.27
N VAL A 63 0.43 25.96 -24.48
CA VAL A 63 -0.94 25.79 -23.98
C VAL A 63 -0.97 26.16 -22.50
N ARG A 64 -1.71 27.19 -22.16
CA ARG A 64 -1.85 27.76 -20.80
C ARG A 64 -3.25 27.60 -20.22
N ASP A 65 -4.13 26.87 -20.86
CA ASP A 65 -5.47 26.61 -20.39
C ASP A 65 -5.76 25.12 -20.30
N SER A 66 -6.88 24.76 -19.70
CA SER A 66 -7.32 23.36 -19.59
C SER A 66 -8.00 22.84 -20.86
N SER A 67 -8.00 23.63 -21.94
CA SER A 67 -8.62 23.23 -23.21
C SER A 67 -7.80 22.10 -23.86
N ARG A 68 -8.51 21.23 -24.58
CA ARG A 68 -7.86 20.16 -25.32
C ARG A 68 -7.16 20.71 -26.56
N PRO A 69 -5.84 20.56 -26.71
CA PRO A 69 -5.18 20.83 -27.98
C PRO A 69 -5.71 19.92 -29.07
N ALA A 70 -5.79 20.43 -30.31
CA ALA A 70 -6.33 19.66 -31.43
C ALA A 70 -5.42 18.50 -31.80
N GLY A 71 -6.02 17.32 -32.06
CA GLY A 71 -5.33 16.18 -32.69
C GLY A 71 -4.23 15.50 -31.86
N VAL A 72 -4.21 15.62 -30.52
CA VAL A 72 -3.17 15.01 -29.69
C VAL A 72 -3.22 13.48 -29.74
N ASP A 73 -2.14 12.87 -30.20
CA ASP A 73 -1.94 11.41 -30.25
C ASP A 73 -1.31 10.89 -28.94
N VAL A 74 -0.33 11.62 -28.38
CA VAL A 74 0.42 11.28 -27.16
C VAL A 74 0.41 12.44 -26.19
N PHE A 75 0.08 12.17 -24.93
CA PHE A 75 0.29 13.08 -23.82
C PHE A 75 1.43 12.56 -22.94
N HIS A 76 2.51 13.34 -22.82
CA HIS A 76 3.66 13.00 -22.02
C HIS A 76 3.67 13.78 -20.70
N VAL A 77 3.39 13.10 -19.59
CA VAL A 77 3.55 13.61 -18.22
C VAL A 77 5.01 13.45 -17.82
N THR A 78 5.72 14.56 -17.67
CA THR A 78 7.15 14.54 -17.41
C THR A 78 7.51 14.43 -15.93
N SER A 79 6.60 14.81 -15.00
CA SER A 79 6.75 14.64 -13.56
C SER A 79 5.39 14.43 -12.90
N PRO A 80 4.99 13.20 -12.60
CA PRO A 80 3.68 12.94 -12.01
C PRO A 80 3.57 13.35 -10.53
N PHE A 81 4.70 13.53 -9.82
CA PHE A 81 4.75 13.71 -8.36
C PHE A 81 4.88 15.17 -7.91
N GLU A 82 4.61 16.14 -8.79
CA GLU A 82 4.70 17.55 -8.44
C GLU A 82 3.75 17.91 -7.29
N LEU A 83 4.34 18.38 -6.18
CA LEU A 83 3.58 18.86 -5.03
C LEU A 83 2.92 20.20 -5.34
N GLY A 84 1.69 20.37 -4.85
CA GLY A 84 0.95 21.63 -5.03
C GLY A 84 0.19 21.75 -6.34
N LEU A 85 0.36 20.84 -7.30
CA LEU A 85 -0.49 20.80 -8.50
C LEU A 85 -1.66 19.83 -8.32
N PRO A 86 -2.90 20.23 -8.63
CA PRO A 86 -4.04 19.31 -8.68
C PRO A 86 -3.81 18.21 -9.74
N LEU A 87 -4.40 17.05 -9.51
CA LEU A 87 -4.26 15.91 -10.44
C LEU A 87 -4.76 16.25 -11.84
N GLU A 88 -5.81 17.09 -11.94
CA GLU A 88 -6.42 17.55 -13.18
C GLU A 88 -5.50 18.43 -14.01
N GLN A 89 -4.55 19.10 -13.39
CA GLN A 89 -3.52 19.88 -14.10
C GLN A 89 -2.41 19.00 -14.64
N ILE A 90 -1.99 17.97 -13.86
CA ILE A 90 -0.95 17.03 -14.31
C ILE A 90 -1.50 16.06 -15.35
N TRP A 91 -2.74 15.58 -15.15
CA TRP A 91 -3.41 14.67 -16.07
C TRP A 91 -4.82 15.16 -16.40
N PRO A 92 -4.96 16.09 -17.35
CA PRO A 92 -6.22 16.71 -17.70
C PRO A 92 -7.28 15.70 -18.19
N LEU A 93 -8.55 16.00 -17.98
CA LEU A 93 -9.67 15.14 -18.39
C LEU A 93 -9.61 14.77 -19.87
N TRP A 94 -9.26 15.73 -20.75
CA TRP A 94 -9.14 15.46 -22.19
C TRP A 94 -8.03 14.44 -22.51
N ALA A 95 -6.95 14.38 -21.70
CA ALA A 95 -5.85 13.44 -21.90
C ALA A 95 -6.17 12.02 -21.38
N ARG A 96 -7.28 11.85 -20.64
CA ARG A 96 -7.70 10.55 -20.10
C ARG A 96 -8.42 9.68 -21.13
N SER A 97 -8.86 10.28 -22.22
CA SER A 97 -9.54 9.57 -23.30
C SER A 97 -9.11 10.14 -24.65
N GLY A 98 -8.69 9.27 -25.56
CA GLY A 98 -8.42 9.64 -26.95
C GLY A 98 -6.96 10.00 -27.30
N CYS A 99 -6.02 9.92 -26.37
CA CYS A 99 -4.59 9.95 -26.63
C CYS A 99 -3.86 8.88 -25.82
N ARG A 100 -2.60 8.59 -26.15
CA ARG A 100 -1.73 7.69 -25.41
C ARG A 100 -1.07 8.44 -24.26
N LEU A 101 -1.01 7.80 -23.09
CA LEU A 101 -0.34 8.35 -21.93
C LEU A 101 1.09 7.79 -21.83
N VAL A 102 2.07 8.69 -21.89
CA VAL A 102 3.47 8.41 -21.63
C VAL A 102 3.86 9.14 -20.34
N VAL A 103 4.63 8.50 -19.47
CA VAL A 103 5.03 9.08 -18.18
C VAL A 103 6.53 8.91 -17.98
N THR A 104 7.26 9.98 -17.63
CA THR A 104 8.62 9.86 -17.12
C THR A 104 8.59 9.55 -15.62
N LEU A 105 9.27 8.48 -15.23
CA LEU A 105 9.47 8.06 -13.84
C LEU A 105 10.95 8.18 -13.49
N TYR A 106 11.27 9.12 -12.59
CA TYR A 106 12.65 9.36 -12.14
C TYR A 106 13.11 8.29 -11.16
N ASP A 107 12.31 8.04 -10.13
CA ASP A 107 12.56 7.04 -9.09
C ASP A 107 11.28 6.73 -8.31
N LEU A 108 11.39 5.77 -7.40
CA LEU A 108 10.38 5.41 -6.42
C LEU A 108 10.91 5.55 -4.98
N ILE A 109 11.92 6.39 -4.78
CA ILE A 109 12.58 6.59 -3.48
C ILE A 109 11.58 6.87 -2.34
N PRO A 110 10.54 7.73 -2.52
CA PRO A 110 9.55 7.94 -1.46
C PRO A 110 8.73 6.69 -1.12
N LEU A 111 8.61 5.73 -2.01
CA LEU A 111 7.92 4.46 -1.78
C LEU A 111 8.85 3.41 -1.15
N LEU A 112 10.14 3.43 -1.52
CA LEU A 112 11.16 2.52 -1.01
C LEU A 112 11.58 2.87 0.43
N PHE A 113 11.63 4.18 0.76
CA PHE A 113 12.05 4.70 2.06
C PHE A 113 10.99 5.62 2.67
N PRO A 114 9.80 5.08 2.91
CA PRO A 114 8.64 5.88 3.29
C PRO A 114 8.79 6.58 4.66
N GLU A 115 9.59 6.04 5.59
CA GLU A 115 9.89 6.63 6.89
C GLU A 115 10.59 7.98 6.79
N HIS A 116 11.34 8.21 5.70
CA HIS A 116 12.05 9.46 5.45
C HIS A 116 11.25 10.46 4.61
N TYR A 117 10.33 9.99 3.75
CA TYR A 117 9.67 10.84 2.75
C TYR A 117 8.16 10.96 2.89
N GLN A 118 7.51 10.06 3.64
CA GLN A 118 6.06 10.01 3.75
C GLN A 118 5.58 10.30 5.19
N GLY A 119 6.12 11.36 5.82
CA GLY A 119 5.88 11.68 7.22
C GLY A 119 4.43 12.02 7.59
N SER A 120 3.61 12.54 6.66
CA SER A 120 2.20 12.86 6.92
C SER A 120 1.25 12.05 6.06
N ALA A 121 0.02 11.85 6.54
CA ALA A 121 -1.06 11.18 5.79
C ALA A 121 -1.37 11.88 4.47
N LEU A 122 -1.36 13.21 4.48
CA LEU A 122 -1.60 14.03 3.28
C LEU A 122 -0.54 13.76 2.20
N VAL A 123 0.74 13.72 2.57
CA VAL A 123 1.86 13.44 1.65
C VAL A 123 1.72 12.01 1.09
N ARG A 124 1.38 11.04 1.94
CA ARG A 124 1.15 9.66 1.51
C ARG A 124 -0.01 9.54 0.52
N ALA A 125 -1.16 10.14 0.84
CA ALA A 125 -2.34 10.14 -0.02
C ALA A 125 -2.05 10.81 -1.37
N HIS A 126 -1.38 11.97 -1.34
CA HIS A 126 -0.94 12.68 -2.53
C HIS A 126 -0.04 11.79 -3.40
N TYR A 127 1.03 11.23 -2.83
CA TYR A 127 1.98 10.39 -3.57
C TYR A 127 1.29 9.15 -4.18
N ARG A 128 0.43 8.47 -3.42
CA ARG A 128 -0.34 7.30 -3.90
C ARG A 128 -1.26 7.67 -5.07
N SER A 129 -1.95 8.81 -5.00
CA SER A 129 -2.83 9.25 -6.09
C SER A 129 -2.05 9.45 -7.40
N ARG A 130 -0.78 9.87 -7.32
CA ARG A 130 0.10 10.08 -8.46
C ARG A 130 0.64 8.78 -9.04
N LEU A 131 0.90 7.76 -8.22
CA LEU A 131 1.28 6.43 -8.69
C LEU A 131 0.25 5.84 -9.67
N GLU A 132 -1.02 6.22 -9.55
CA GLU A 132 -2.06 5.79 -10.49
C GLU A 132 -1.85 6.32 -11.91
N ILE A 133 -1.27 7.50 -12.08
CA ILE A 133 -0.90 8.01 -13.41
C ILE A 133 0.15 7.07 -14.03
N VAL A 134 1.19 6.70 -13.26
CA VAL A 134 2.26 5.80 -13.69
C VAL A 134 1.71 4.41 -14.05
N ARG A 135 0.86 3.84 -13.20
CA ARG A 135 0.24 2.52 -13.44
C ARG A 135 -0.63 2.49 -14.70
N ARG A 136 -1.25 3.61 -15.05
CA ARG A 136 -2.14 3.73 -16.21
C ARG A 136 -1.43 4.10 -17.50
N ALA A 137 -0.17 4.49 -17.43
CA ALA A 137 0.59 4.86 -18.60
C ALA A 137 0.60 3.73 -19.65
N ASP A 138 0.44 4.07 -20.91
CA ASP A 138 0.67 3.16 -22.01
C ASP A 138 2.15 2.79 -22.09
N LYS A 139 3.03 3.72 -21.68
CA LYS A 139 4.47 3.58 -21.59
C LYS A 139 5.03 4.42 -20.43
N VAL A 140 5.94 3.84 -19.66
CA VAL A 140 6.71 4.52 -18.62
C VAL A 140 8.16 4.61 -19.10
N LEU A 141 8.70 5.82 -19.10
CA LEU A 141 10.08 6.12 -19.45
C LEU A 141 10.87 6.29 -18.16
N THR A 142 11.91 5.50 -17.98
CA THR A 142 12.78 5.60 -16.80
C THR A 142 14.15 6.15 -17.18
N ILE A 143 14.79 6.78 -16.21
CA ILE A 143 16.09 7.44 -16.43
C ILE A 143 17.28 6.51 -16.15
N SER A 144 17.03 5.29 -15.65
CA SER A 144 18.02 4.26 -15.37
C SER A 144 17.40 2.86 -15.38
N GLU A 145 18.21 1.82 -15.48
CA GLU A 145 17.80 0.43 -15.31
C GLU A 145 17.34 0.16 -13.86
N ALA A 146 17.96 0.82 -12.86
CA ALA A 146 17.53 0.72 -11.47
C ALA A 146 16.08 1.19 -11.31
N SER A 147 15.75 2.38 -11.83
CA SER A 147 14.37 2.89 -11.79
C SER A 147 13.40 2.01 -12.59
N ALA A 148 13.87 1.36 -13.66
CA ALA A 148 13.06 0.42 -14.43
C ALA A 148 12.77 -0.87 -13.62
N ARG A 149 13.78 -1.40 -12.94
CA ARG A 149 13.59 -2.55 -12.02
C ARG A 149 12.59 -2.20 -10.92
N ASP A 150 12.75 -1.05 -10.25
CA ASP A 150 11.81 -0.59 -9.24
C ASP A 150 10.38 -0.48 -9.78
N ALA A 151 10.21 0.06 -10.99
CA ALA A 151 8.91 0.16 -11.64
C ALA A 151 8.24 -1.22 -11.89
N VAL A 152 9.03 -2.22 -12.23
CA VAL A 152 8.54 -3.60 -12.44
C VAL A 152 8.29 -4.30 -11.10
N ASP A 153 9.25 -4.26 -10.19
CA ASP A 153 9.24 -5.06 -8.96
C ASP A 153 8.30 -4.48 -7.90
N VAL A 154 8.30 -3.15 -7.75
CA VAL A 154 7.52 -2.46 -6.70
C VAL A 154 6.12 -2.05 -7.17
N LEU A 155 5.98 -1.52 -8.40
CA LEU A 155 4.66 -1.12 -8.91
C LEU A 155 3.94 -2.24 -9.67
N GLY A 156 4.62 -3.36 -9.97
CA GLY A 156 4.06 -4.47 -10.74
C GLY A 156 3.81 -4.12 -12.21
N LEU A 157 4.57 -3.17 -12.77
CA LEU A 157 4.48 -2.85 -14.19
C LEU A 157 5.03 -4.00 -15.03
N ARG A 158 4.48 -4.16 -16.23
CA ARG A 158 4.99 -5.19 -17.14
C ARG A 158 6.28 -4.69 -17.79
N PRO A 159 7.34 -5.51 -17.93
CA PRO A 159 8.60 -5.09 -18.55
C PRO A 159 8.41 -4.38 -19.90
N ARG A 160 7.49 -4.83 -20.75
CA ARG A 160 7.17 -4.20 -22.05
C ARG A 160 6.51 -2.81 -21.94
N GLN A 161 6.09 -2.40 -20.76
CA GLN A 161 5.48 -1.08 -20.46
C GLN A 161 6.54 -0.07 -20.06
N VAL A 162 7.74 -0.52 -19.72
CA VAL A 162 8.84 0.29 -19.23
C VAL A 162 9.95 0.31 -20.28
N ASP A 163 10.43 1.49 -20.65
CA ASP A 163 11.63 1.69 -21.46
C ASP A 163 12.61 2.58 -20.72
N VAL A 164 13.87 2.21 -20.74
CA VAL A 164 14.95 3.04 -20.20
C VAL A 164 15.40 4.02 -21.30
N VAL A 165 15.17 5.30 -21.06
CA VAL A 165 15.60 6.37 -21.99
C VAL A 165 16.87 7.06 -21.50
N GLY A 166 17.20 6.91 -20.19
CA GLY A 166 18.37 7.52 -19.58
C GLY A 166 18.23 9.01 -19.27
N ALA A 167 19.34 9.58 -18.85
CA ALA A 167 19.53 11.01 -18.66
C ALA A 167 20.95 11.39 -19.10
N ALA A 168 21.23 12.69 -19.26
CA ALA A 168 22.56 13.15 -19.64
C ALA A 168 22.93 14.41 -18.83
N PRO A 169 24.23 14.67 -18.61
CA PRO A 169 24.68 15.93 -18.06
C PRO A 169 24.36 17.08 -19.03
N GLY A 170 24.18 18.27 -18.48
CA GLY A 170 24.00 19.47 -19.29
C GLY A 170 25.22 19.72 -20.22
N PRO A 171 25.02 20.38 -21.38
CA PRO A 171 26.09 20.61 -22.38
C PRO A 171 27.24 21.48 -21.86
N LEU A 172 27.03 22.18 -20.76
CA LEU A 172 28.07 22.99 -20.10
C LEU A 172 29.19 22.10 -19.54
N PHE A 173 28.88 20.90 -19.06
CA PHE A 173 29.86 20.04 -18.39
C PHE A 173 30.78 19.37 -19.42
N ALA A 174 32.04 19.84 -19.45
CA ALA A 174 33.08 19.37 -20.35
C ALA A 174 34.44 19.41 -19.67
N PRO A 175 35.45 18.67 -20.13
CA PRO A 175 36.81 18.74 -19.61
C PRO A 175 37.41 20.16 -19.79
N PRO A 176 38.35 20.61 -18.94
CA PRO A 176 38.90 21.92 -18.99
C PRO A 176 39.78 22.11 -20.24
N VAL A 177 39.67 23.25 -20.89
CA VAL A 177 40.57 23.65 -21.98
C VAL A 177 41.97 23.97 -21.41
N SER A 178 42.04 24.58 -20.26
CA SER A 178 43.25 24.88 -19.51
C SER A 178 43.02 24.70 -18.02
N MET A 179 43.70 23.77 -17.38
CA MET A 179 43.59 23.52 -15.94
C MET A 179 44.10 24.72 -15.12
N ASP A 180 45.19 25.39 -15.57
CA ASP A 180 45.73 26.55 -14.86
C ASP A 180 44.75 27.72 -14.87
N ALA A 181 44.09 27.97 -16.01
CA ALA A 181 43.07 29.01 -16.10
C ALA A 181 41.86 28.67 -15.20
N THR A 182 41.39 27.40 -15.23
CA THR A 182 40.30 26.95 -14.37
C THR A 182 40.62 27.16 -12.89
N ARG A 183 41.81 26.75 -12.44
CA ARG A 183 42.25 26.92 -11.04
C ARG A 183 42.33 28.38 -10.65
N ALA A 184 42.90 29.24 -11.52
CA ALA A 184 43.05 30.69 -11.28
C ALA A 184 41.65 31.36 -11.17
N GLU A 185 40.69 30.98 -11.99
CA GLU A 185 39.34 31.50 -11.95
C GLU A 185 38.59 31.03 -10.72
N LEU A 186 38.70 29.73 -10.35
CA LEU A 186 38.10 29.17 -9.16
C LEU A 186 38.62 29.83 -7.89
N ALA A 187 39.96 30.08 -7.79
CA ALA A 187 40.57 30.78 -6.65
C ALA A 187 40.04 32.21 -6.49
N ARG A 188 39.63 32.86 -7.59
CA ARG A 188 39.03 34.20 -7.54
C ARG A 188 37.56 34.15 -7.13
N SER A 189 36.78 33.21 -7.62
CA SER A 189 35.35 33.12 -7.34
C SER A 189 35.04 32.47 -6.00
N LEU A 190 35.86 31.51 -5.57
CA LEU A 190 35.69 30.76 -4.31
C LEU A 190 37.02 30.69 -3.53
N PRO A 191 37.46 31.80 -2.90
CA PRO A 191 38.78 31.91 -2.25
C PRO A 191 38.93 30.99 -1.01
N SER A 192 37.85 30.46 -0.45
CA SER A 192 37.86 29.47 0.63
C SER A 192 38.27 28.06 0.17
N VAL A 193 38.24 27.79 -1.15
CA VAL A 193 38.57 26.49 -1.72
C VAL A 193 40.05 26.42 -2.05
N ARG A 194 40.80 25.53 -1.36
CA ARG A 194 42.22 25.32 -1.58
C ARG A 194 42.45 24.33 -2.74
N ALA A 195 43.56 24.43 -3.45
CA ALA A 195 43.90 23.46 -4.49
C ALA A 195 44.04 22.05 -3.93
N GLY A 196 43.71 21.05 -4.75
CA GLY A 196 43.83 19.63 -4.38
C GLY A 196 42.68 19.13 -3.46
N PHE A 197 41.50 19.72 -3.54
CA PHE A 197 40.34 19.37 -2.70
C PHE A 197 39.58 18.14 -3.15
N LEU A 198 38.95 17.48 -2.18
CA LEU A 198 37.91 16.48 -2.41
C LEU A 198 36.56 17.21 -2.59
N LEU A 199 35.75 16.76 -3.52
CA LEU A 199 34.47 17.42 -3.84
C LEU A 199 33.29 16.52 -3.61
N TYR A 200 32.26 17.06 -2.99
CA TYR A 200 30.90 16.54 -2.98
C TYR A 200 29.95 17.62 -3.49
N THR A 201 28.95 17.19 -4.31
CA THR A 201 27.87 18.08 -4.73
C THR A 201 26.50 17.40 -4.57
N GLY A 202 25.52 18.12 -4.07
CA GLY A 202 24.17 17.55 -3.89
C GLY A 202 23.33 18.29 -2.88
N GLY A 203 22.18 17.73 -2.51
CA GLY A 203 21.36 18.26 -1.41
C GLY A 203 21.71 17.66 -0.06
N VAL A 204 21.03 18.13 1.01
CA VAL A 204 21.18 17.65 2.40
C VAL A 204 20.23 16.50 2.76
N ASP A 205 19.55 15.96 1.78
CA ASP A 205 18.61 14.85 1.95
C ASP A 205 19.29 13.63 2.62
N TRP A 206 18.58 12.89 3.48
CA TRP A 206 19.12 11.73 4.22
C TRP A 206 19.89 10.75 3.33
N ARG A 207 19.34 10.43 2.16
CA ARG A 207 19.96 9.47 1.25
C ARG A 207 21.29 9.96 0.65
N LYS A 208 21.56 11.24 0.68
CA LYS A 208 22.84 11.83 0.17
C LYS A 208 24.02 11.54 1.07
N ASN A 209 23.78 11.10 2.31
CA ASN A 209 24.76 10.52 3.23
C ASN A 209 25.96 11.43 3.52
N ILE A 210 25.75 12.75 3.66
CA ILE A 210 26.83 13.72 3.97
C ILE A 210 27.50 13.38 5.31
N HIS A 211 26.73 12.94 6.32
CA HIS A 211 27.29 12.52 7.61
C HIS A 211 28.25 11.32 7.47
N GLY A 212 27.90 10.35 6.62
CA GLY A 212 28.79 9.23 6.29
C GLY A 212 30.08 9.68 5.61
N LEU A 213 29.98 10.69 4.70
CA LEU A 213 31.15 11.28 4.05
C LEU A 213 32.06 12.02 5.04
N ILE A 214 31.51 12.86 5.91
CA ILE A 214 32.26 13.58 6.94
C ILE A 214 32.96 12.59 7.86
N SER A 215 32.26 11.55 8.32
CA SER A 215 32.82 10.49 9.16
C SER A 215 33.94 9.71 8.46
N ALA A 216 33.79 9.45 7.15
CA ALA A 216 34.81 8.80 6.34
C ALA A 216 36.04 9.69 6.12
N TYR A 217 35.82 10.98 5.84
CA TYR A 217 36.89 11.95 5.69
C TYR A 217 37.72 12.08 6.99
N ALA A 218 37.08 12.13 8.14
CA ALA A 218 37.74 12.18 9.44
C ALA A 218 38.66 10.97 9.69
N ARG A 219 38.39 9.81 9.09
CA ARG A 219 39.18 8.58 9.19
C ARG A 219 40.42 8.58 8.29
N LEU A 220 40.53 9.49 7.32
CA LEU A 220 41.73 9.59 6.48
C LEU A 220 42.96 9.90 7.32
N PRO A 221 44.13 9.39 6.94
CA PRO A 221 45.41 9.79 7.56
C PRO A 221 45.58 11.30 7.61
N LEU A 222 46.11 11.81 8.71
CA LEU A 222 46.28 13.27 8.92
C LEU A 222 46.99 13.95 7.75
N ARG A 223 48.03 13.32 7.17
CA ARG A 223 48.79 13.82 6.01
C ARG A 223 47.86 14.07 4.77
N LEU A 224 46.86 13.17 4.55
CA LEU A 224 45.94 13.33 3.44
C LEU A 224 44.91 14.44 3.72
N ARG A 225 44.40 14.49 4.95
CA ARG A 225 43.47 15.59 5.35
C ARG A 225 44.14 16.95 5.34
N ALA A 226 45.42 17.03 5.68
CA ALA A 226 46.18 18.27 5.62
C ALA A 226 46.43 18.74 4.16
N ALA A 227 46.59 17.78 3.23
CA ALA A 227 46.79 18.05 1.80
C ALA A 227 45.47 18.30 1.04
N HIS A 228 44.41 17.68 1.45
CA HIS A 228 43.15 17.63 0.71
C HIS A 228 41.94 18.09 1.56
N GLN A 229 41.51 19.31 1.36
CA GLN A 229 40.30 19.86 1.97
C GLN A 229 39.06 19.16 1.42
N LEU A 230 38.00 18.92 2.25
CA LEU A 230 36.69 18.49 1.79
C LEU A 230 35.81 19.72 1.46
N VAL A 231 35.38 19.81 0.23
CA VAL A 231 34.48 20.86 -0.27
C VAL A 231 33.10 20.26 -0.51
N VAL A 232 32.10 20.76 0.19
CA VAL A 232 30.70 20.32 0.14
C VAL A 232 29.86 21.42 -0.50
N VAL A 233 29.43 21.22 -1.74
CA VAL A 233 28.57 22.14 -2.49
C VAL A 233 27.12 21.74 -2.29
N CYS A 234 26.44 22.38 -1.36
CA CYS A 234 25.02 22.20 -1.12
C CYS A 234 24.39 23.45 -0.51
N SER A 235 23.13 23.67 -0.83
CA SER A 235 22.31 24.65 -0.11
C SER A 235 21.84 24.06 1.20
N VAL A 236 22.35 24.55 2.32
CA VAL A 236 22.06 24.05 3.66
C VAL A 236 21.22 25.09 4.40
N GLY A 237 20.08 24.68 4.97
CA GLY A 237 19.35 25.54 5.90
C GLY A 237 20.07 25.59 7.26
N ASP A 238 19.86 26.68 8.01
CA ASP A 238 20.57 26.97 9.26
C ASP A 238 20.56 25.80 10.26
N GLU A 239 19.44 25.11 10.41
CA GLU A 239 19.31 23.98 11.33
C GLU A 239 20.23 22.81 10.95
N HIS A 240 20.36 22.49 9.67
CA HIS A 240 21.25 21.45 9.20
C HIS A 240 22.72 21.88 9.27
N LEU A 241 22.99 23.15 9.00
CA LEU A 241 24.34 23.69 9.09
C LEU A 241 24.89 23.58 10.50
N ILE A 242 24.13 23.98 11.51
CA ILE A 242 24.49 23.83 12.93
C ILE A 242 24.84 22.37 13.26
N ARG A 243 24.00 21.42 12.84
CA ARG A 243 24.27 19.98 13.08
C ARG A 243 25.53 19.49 12.40
N PHE A 244 25.85 20.00 11.20
CA PHE A 244 27.11 19.65 10.54
C PHE A 244 28.30 20.25 11.27
N GLU A 245 28.24 21.51 11.71
CA GLU A 245 29.29 22.19 12.46
C GLU A 245 29.57 21.46 13.79
N GLU A 246 28.55 21.11 14.56
CA GLU A 246 28.69 20.31 15.78
C GLU A 246 29.38 18.97 15.52
N ASN A 247 29.05 18.30 14.40
CA ASN A 247 29.70 17.04 14.02
C ASN A 247 31.16 17.24 13.61
N LEU A 248 31.48 18.32 12.87
CA LEU A 248 32.86 18.67 12.50
C LEU A 248 33.71 18.99 13.71
N ASP A 249 33.19 19.73 14.69
CA ASP A 249 33.85 20.05 15.95
C ASP A 249 34.15 18.79 16.77
N ALA A 250 33.14 17.91 16.90
CA ALA A 250 33.30 16.65 17.61
C ALA A 250 34.37 15.74 16.98
N LEU A 251 34.57 15.82 15.66
CA LEU A 251 35.58 15.06 14.92
C LEU A 251 36.92 15.81 14.80
N GLY A 252 37.03 17.06 15.22
CA GLY A 252 38.24 17.90 15.15
C GLY A 252 38.70 18.22 13.74
N ILE A 253 37.76 18.44 12.80
CA ILE A 253 38.04 18.67 11.37
C ILE A 253 37.38 19.92 10.81
N THR A 254 36.89 20.82 11.64
CA THR A 254 36.15 22.06 11.25
C THR A 254 36.92 22.90 10.23
N ASP A 255 38.22 23.09 10.41
CA ASP A 255 39.05 23.87 9.48
C ASP A 255 39.39 23.14 8.16
N GLN A 256 39.00 21.89 8.02
CA GLN A 256 39.30 21.02 6.88
C GLN A 256 38.11 20.80 5.94
N VAL A 257 36.91 21.21 6.34
CA VAL A 257 35.68 21.08 5.58
C VAL A 257 35.08 22.42 5.25
N VAL A 258 34.71 22.66 4.00
CA VAL A 258 34.09 23.90 3.53
C VAL A 258 32.73 23.64 2.94
N PHE A 259 31.71 24.24 3.49
CA PHE A 259 30.38 24.33 2.89
C PHE A 259 30.30 25.60 2.05
N THR A 260 30.23 25.47 0.72
CA THR A 260 30.22 26.66 -0.17
C THR A 260 28.82 27.28 -0.28
N GLY A 261 27.79 26.59 0.19
CA GLY A 261 26.42 26.94 -0.18
C GLY A 261 26.16 26.68 -1.67
N ARG A 262 25.25 27.44 -2.23
CA ARG A 262 24.94 27.40 -3.66
C ARG A 262 26.00 28.15 -4.47
N VAL A 263 26.47 27.54 -5.54
CA VAL A 263 27.38 28.14 -6.50
C VAL A 263 26.73 28.30 -7.87
N SER A 264 27.30 29.12 -8.74
CA SER A 264 26.88 29.23 -10.14
C SER A 264 27.18 27.93 -10.91
N ASP A 265 26.45 27.65 -12.00
CA ASP A 265 26.72 26.48 -12.84
C ASP A 265 28.14 26.49 -13.43
N VAL A 266 28.68 27.68 -13.69
CA VAL A 266 30.05 27.86 -14.18
C VAL A 266 31.08 27.53 -13.08
N ASP A 267 30.85 27.97 -11.84
CA ASP A 267 31.74 27.61 -10.73
C ASP A 267 31.59 26.13 -10.34
N LEU A 268 30.39 25.55 -10.47
CA LEU A 268 30.18 24.11 -10.30
C LEU A 268 31.00 23.31 -11.33
N LEU A 269 30.99 23.70 -12.60
CA LEU A 269 31.85 23.11 -13.63
C LEU A 269 33.34 23.20 -13.23
N ARG A 270 33.81 24.39 -12.81
CA ARG A 270 35.20 24.62 -12.39
C ARG A 270 35.57 23.74 -11.19
N LEU A 271 34.66 23.58 -10.24
CA LEU A 271 34.86 22.71 -9.08
C LEU A 271 35.04 21.26 -9.51
N TYR A 272 34.18 20.73 -10.40
CA TYR A 272 34.40 19.39 -10.95
C TYR A 272 35.74 19.26 -11.66
N GLN A 273 36.05 20.18 -12.53
CA GLN A 273 37.31 20.17 -13.32
C GLN A 273 38.57 20.23 -12.44
N ALA A 274 38.57 21.06 -11.39
CA ALA A 274 39.71 21.31 -10.54
C ALA A 274 39.82 20.37 -9.32
N SER A 275 38.78 19.57 -9.02
CA SER A 275 38.80 18.65 -7.89
C SER A 275 39.85 17.53 -8.07
N GLU A 276 40.48 17.15 -6.97
CA GLU A 276 41.38 15.99 -6.97
C GLU A 276 40.62 14.72 -7.11
N LEU A 277 39.51 14.59 -6.32
CA LEU A 277 38.62 13.46 -6.34
C LEU A 277 37.18 13.91 -6.05
N PHE A 278 36.24 13.50 -6.87
CA PHE A 278 34.82 13.63 -6.59
C PHE A 278 34.31 12.40 -5.83
N VAL A 279 33.66 12.61 -4.69
CA VAL A 279 33.18 11.54 -3.81
C VAL A 279 31.66 11.63 -3.68
N PHE A 280 30.94 10.58 -4.04
CA PHE A 280 29.48 10.59 -4.03
C PHE A 280 28.90 9.41 -3.24
N PRO A 281 28.62 9.61 -1.93
CA PRO A 281 28.29 8.54 -0.99
C PRO A 281 26.79 8.23 -0.88
N SER A 282 26.00 8.59 -1.88
CA SER A 282 24.54 8.49 -1.82
C SER A 282 24.08 7.05 -1.62
N LEU A 283 23.15 6.84 -0.68
CA LEU A 283 22.58 5.52 -0.35
C LEU A 283 21.67 4.99 -1.47
N TYR A 284 20.99 5.86 -2.19
CA TYR A 284 20.12 5.49 -3.31
C TYR A 284 19.90 6.67 -4.28
N GLU A 285 19.94 6.39 -5.59
CA GLU A 285 19.69 7.40 -6.64
C GLU A 285 18.82 6.85 -7.77
N GLY A 286 17.98 7.72 -8.34
CA GLY A 286 17.26 7.42 -9.57
C GLY A 286 18.18 7.42 -10.80
N TYR A 287 19.18 8.33 -10.82
CA TYR A 287 20.21 8.39 -11.87
C TYR A 287 21.59 8.70 -11.31
N GLY A 288 21.76 9.84 -10.63
CA GLY A 288 23.05 10.32 -10.16
C GLY A 288 23.67 11.37 -11.06
N LEU A 289 22.89 12.39 -11.45
CA LEU A 289 23.36 13.50 -12.30
C LEU A 289 24.71 14.10 -11.85
N PRO A 290 24.99 14.30 -10.53
CA PRO A 290 26.30 14.81 -10.11
C PRO A 290 27.48 13.92 -10.51
N VAL A 291 27.31 12.61 -10.50
CA VAL A 291 28.33 11.66 -11.00
C VAL A 291 28.52 11.81 -12.50
N ALA A 292 27.42 11.89 -13.26
CA ALA A 292 27.48 12.12 -14.72
C ALA A 292 28.13 13.46 -15.07
N GLU A 293 27.84 14.54 -14.33
CA GLU A 293 28.44 15.87 -14.50
C GLU A 293 29.95 15.84 -14.17
N ALA A 294 30.34 15.19 -13.08
CA ALA A 294 31.74 15.02 -12.69
C ALA A 294 32.55 14.27 -13.77
N LEU A 295 32.02 13.12 -14.24
CA LEU A 295 32.63 12.35 -15.33
C LEU A 295 32.73 13.16 -16.62
N ALA A 296 31.67 13.91 -16.97
CA ALA A 296 31.66 14.76 -18.16
C ALA A 296 32.69 15.87 -18.07
N SER A 297 32.97 16.39 -16.87
CA SER A 297 33.97 17.45 -16.61
C SER A 297 35.41 16.93 -16.48
N GLY A 298 35.63 15.59 -16.57
CA GLY A 298 36.96 14.99 -16.48
C GLY A 298 37.46 14.79 -15.04
N ALA A 299 36.58 14.84 -14.03
CA ALA A 299 36.94 14.54 -12.64
C ALA A 299 37.25 13.07 -12.41
N ALA A 300 38.20 12.77 -11.50
CA ALA A 300 38.29 11.43 -10.92
C ALA A 300 37.10 11.20 -9.98
N VAL A 301 36.41 10.07 -10.10
CA VAL A 301 35.17 9.79 -9.37
C VAL A 301 35.26 8.49 -8.58
N VAL A 302 34.87 8.55 -7.31
CA VAL A 302 34.50 7.37 -6.51
C VAL A 302 33.08 7.55 -5.98
N CYS A 303 32.25 6.52 -6.05
CA CYS A 303 30.85 6.61 -5.63
C CYS A 303 30.33 5.33 -5.00
N SER A 304 29.12 5.39 -4.49
CA SER A 304 28.43 4.27 -3.86
C SER A 304 28.18 3.12 -4.83
N ARG A 305 28.35 1.90 -4.35
CA ARG A 305 27.90 0.66 -5.01
C ARG A 305 26.40 0.48 -4.77
N SER A 306 25.57 1.37 -5.31
CA SER A 306 24.12 1.31 -5.08
C SER A 306 23.33 1.80 -6.29
N SER A 307 22.12 1.26 -6.44
CA SER A 307 21.10 1.68 -7.43
C SER A 307 21.65 1.98 -8.83
N SER A 308 21.35 3.13 -9.39
CA SER A 308 21.81 3.57 -10.73
C SER A 308 23.29 3.93 -10.82
N LEU A 309 23.99 4.13 -9.71
CA LEU A 309 25.41 4.53 -9.73
C LEU A 309 26.31 3.44 -10.30
N VAL A 310 25.97 2.17 -10.07
CA VAL A 310 26.70 1.03 -10.65
C VAL A 310 26.51 0.90 -12.17
N GLU A 311 25.51 1.56 -12.74
CA GLU A 311 25.29 1.60 -14.18
C GLU A 311 26.21 2.60 -14.90
N MET A 312 26.63 3.64 -14.18
CA MET A 312 27.55 4.67 -14.69
C MET A 312 29.01 4.31 -14.48
N ILE A 313 29.29 3.42 -13.55
CA ILE A 313 30.64 3.07 -13.14
C ILE A 313 30.81 1.56 -13.19
N ASP A 314 31.59 1.07 -14.17
CA ASP A 314 31.81 -0.33 -14.47
C ASP A 314 33.07 -0.93 -13.83
N CYS A 315 33.68 -0.23 -12.84
CA CYS A 315 34.93 -0.59 -12.23
C CYS A 315 34.83 -0.61 -10.71
N ASP A 316 35.16 -1.75 -10.14
CA ASP A 316 35.10 -2.01 -8.70
C ASP A 316 35.99 -1.07 -7.89
N GLU A 317 37.14 -0.61 -8.42
CA GLU A 317 38.04 0.30 -7.71
C GLU A 317 37.45 1.71 -7.49
N ALA A 318 36.39 2.08 -8.20
CA ALA A 318 35.69 3.35 -8.04
C ALA A 318 34.43 3.24 -7.18
N LEU A 319 34.08 2.02 -6.71
CA LEU A 319 32.85 1.75 -5.98
C LEU A 319 33.12 1.36 -4.53
N PHE A 320 32.33 1.91 -3.60
CA PHE A 320 32.41 1.61 -2.17
C PHE A 320 31.02 1.31 -1.58
N ASP A 321 31.00 0.66 -0.41
CA ASP A 321 29.78 0.52 0.38
C ASP A 321 29.44 1.86 1.08
N PRO A 322 28.33 2.51 0.74
CA PRO A 322 27.97 3.80 1.34
C PRO A 322 27.48 3.68 2.80
N THR A 323 27.18 2.49 3.29
CA THR A 323 26.72 2.27 4.67
C THR A 323 27.90 2.15 5.64
N ASP A 324 29.11 1.92 5.13
CA ASP A 324 30.35 1.84 5.92
C ASP A 324 31.29 3.03 5.66
N PRO A 325 31.39 4.00 6.61
CA PRO A 325 32.40 5.07 6.51
C PRO A 325 33.84 4.60 6.35
N GLY A 326 34.17 3.38 6.80
CA GLY A 326 35.47 2.76 6.58
C GLY A 326 35.70 2.42 5.11
N SER A 327 34.71 1.86 4.43
CA SER A 327 34.74 1.59 2.99
C SER A 327 34.89 2.87 2.16
N ILE A 328 34.15 3.92 2.50
CA ILE A 328 34.24 5.23 1.85
C ILE A 328 35.66 5.80 2.04
N SER A 329 36.19 5.77 3.28
CA SER A 329 37.53 6.27 3.61
C SER A 329 38.63 5.50 2.86
N ALA A 330 38.53 4.16 2.80
CA ALA A 330 39.48 3.32 2.08
C ALA A 330 39.51 3.61 0.57
N ALA A 331 38.36 3.85 -0.05
CA ALA A 331 38.26 4.22 -1.47
C ALA A 331 38.91 5.60 -1.73
N MET A 332 38.66 6.59 -0.87
CA MET A 332 39.32 7.91 -0.95
C MET A 332 40.83 7.79 -0.78
N GLN A 333 41.28 7.08 0.24
CA GLN A 333 42.69 6.89 0.54
C GLN A 333 43.42 6.18 -0.61
N ALA A 334 42.86 5.11 -1.11
CA ALA A 334 43.46 4.34 -2.20
C ALA A 334 43.58 5.16 -3.51
N ALA A 335 42.63 6.06 -3.78
CA ALA A 335 42.70 6.97 -4.92
C ALA A 335 43.78 8.05 -4.73
N LEU A 336 43.88 8.64 -3.52
CA LEU A 336 44.80 9.73 -3.23
C LEU A 336 46.26 9.28 -3.07
N GLU A 337 46.50 8.03 -2.67
CA GLU A 337 47.84 7.46 -2.49
C GLU A 337 48.45 6.83 -3.75
N ASP A 338 47.63 6.55 -4.77
CA ASP A 338 48.05 6.00 -6.06
C ASP A 338 47.74 6.97 -7.22
N PRO A 339 48.71 7.80 -7.65
CA PRO A 339 48.54 8.70 -8.78
C PRO A 339 48.10 7.98 -10.09
N ALA A 340 48.58 6.76 -10.30
CA ALA A 340 48.21 5.98 -11.46
C ALA A 340 46.73 5.56 -11.42
N ARG A 341 46.20 5.22 -10.24
CA ARG A 341 44.77 4.95 -10.01
C ARG A 341 43.95 6.22 -10.25
N LEU A 342 44.40 7.35 -9.70
CA LEU A 342 43.70 8.63 -9.87
C LEU A 342 43.61 9.02 -11.36
N ASP A 343 44.71 8.82 -12.10
CA ASP A 343 44.73 9.02 -13.56
C ASP A 343 43.79 8.05 -14.31
N ARG A 344 43.75 6.78 -13.91
CA ARG A 344 42.80 5.82 -14.50
C ARG A 344 41.34 6.27 -14.25
N LEU A 345 41.04 6.75 -13.04
CA LEU A 345 39.71 7.26 -12.70
C LEU A 345 39.31 8.52 -13.51
N ARG A 346 40.29 9.35 -13.89
CA ARG A 346 40.08 10.54 -14.76
C ARG A 346 39.91 10.17 -16.24
N ARG A 347 40.67 9.21 -16.76
CA ARG A 347 40.70 8.86 -18.19
C ARG A 347 39.64 7.85 -18.60
N ARG A 348 38.74 7.48 -17.72
CA ARG A 348 37.70 6.50 -18.01
C ARG A 348 36.92 6.88 -19.27
N GLU A 349 36.75 5.91 -20.14
CA GLU A 349 35.80 6.04 -21.23
C GLU A 349 34.40 6.24 -20.63
N ARG A 350 33.69 7.26 -21.10
CA ARG A 350 32.32 7.53 -20.66
C ARG A 350 31.46 6.33 -21.05
N PRO A 351 30.58 5.83 -20.16
CA PRO A 351 29.62 4.83 -20.59
C PRO A 351 28.90 5.33 -21.84
N LEU A 352 29.06 4.59 -22.95
CA LEU A 352 28.42 4.88 -24.21
C LEU A 352 26.91 4.84 -23.98
N GLY A 353 26.20 5.95 -24.10
CA GLY A 353 24.76 5.91 -24.16
C GLY A 353 23.98 7.13 -23.68
N HIS A 354 24.55 7.98 -22.87
CA HIS A 354 23.78 9.07 -22.27
C HIS A 354 24.16 10.44 -22.83
N SER A 355 23.75 10.69 -24.07
CA SER A 355 23.68 12.03 -24.64
C SER A 355 22.22 12.44 -24.77
N TRP A 356 21.93 13.74 -24.68
CA TRP A 356 20.56 14.25 -24.89
C TRP A 356 19.99 13.83 -26.25
N LYS A 357 20.85 13.71 -27.28
CA LYS A 357 20.44 13.17 -28.60
C LYS A 357 19.95 11.73 -28.48
N GLY A 358 20.64 10.89 -27.71
CA GLY A 358 20.22 9.49 -27.45
C GLY A 358 18.94 9.42 -26.65
N VAL A 359 18.83 10.23 -25.59
CA VAL A 359 17.60 10.31 -24.75
C VAL A 359 16.40 10.73 -25.61
N ALA A 360 16.55 11.75 -26.47
CA ALA A 360 15.51 12.21 -27.38
C ALA A 360 15.09 11.12 -28.37
N ALA A 361 16.08 10.44 -28.99
CA ALA A 361 15.80 9.35 -29.92
C ALA A 361 15.01 8.22 -29.25
N ALA A 362 15.45 7.75 -28.08
CA ALA A 362 14.76 6.70 -27.32
C ALA A 362 13.34 7.14 -26.91
N THR A 363 13.16 8.40 -26.58
CA THR A 363 11.84 8.95 -26.23
C THR A 363 10.91 8.98 -27.45
N VAL A 364 11.40 9.40 -28.63
CA VAL A 364 10.63 9.40 -29.89
C VAL A 364 10.27 7.96 -30.28
N ASP A 365 11.22 7.03 -30.18
CA ASP A 365 10.97 5.61 -30.45
C ASP A 365 9.86 5.05 -29.54
N ALA A 366 9.85 5.42 -28.27
CA ALA A 366 8.79 5.03 -27.32
C ALA A 366 7.42 5.60 -27.73
N TYR A 367 7.34 6.86 -28.18
CA TYR A 367 6.10 7.45 -28.70
C TYR A 367 5.60 6.68 -29.94
N GLU A 368 6.48 6.37 -30.88
CA GLU A 368 6.11 5.60 -32.06
C GLU A 368 5.66 4.18 -31.72
N GLN A 369 6.35 3.50 -30.80
CA GLN A 369 5.96 2.17 -30.34
C GLN A 369 4.55 2.15 -29.73
N VAL A 370 4.22 3.15 -28.94
CA VAL A 370 2.89 3.28 -28.32
C VAL A 370 1.81 3.46 -29.37
N LEU A 371 2.07 4.21 -30.44
CA LEU A 371 1.14 4.48 -31.53
C LEU A 371 0.98 3.29 -32.49
N ARG A 372 2.05 2.54 -32.77
CA ARG A 372 2.00 1.32 -33.61
C ARG A 372 1.17 0.20 -33.01
N ARG A 373 1.00 0.19 -31.68
CA ARG A 373 0.13 -0.78 -31.02
C ARG A 373 -1.31 -0.45 -31.39
N PRO A 374 -2.06 -1.37 -32.01
CA PRO A 374 -3.47 -1.14 -32.24
C PRO A 374 -4.07 -0.74 -30.89
N VAL A 375 -5.00 0.21 -30.92
CA VAL A 375 -5.84 0.50 -29.76
C VAL A 375 -6.66 -0.78 -29.56
N ARG A 376 -6.03 -1.81 -28.98
CA ARG A 376 -6.82 -2.83 -28.31
C ARG A 376 -7.48 -2.02 -27.20
N ARG A 377 -8.72 -1.63 -27.40
CA ARG A 377 -9.65 -1.46 -26.30
C ARG A 377 -9.57 -2.80 -25.57
N ARG A 378 -8.58 -2.93 -24.66
CA ARG A 378 -8.68 -3.99 -23.66
C ARG A 378 -10.06 -3.80 -23.10
N PRO A 379 -10.86 -4.86 -22.97
CA PRO A 379 -12.03 -4.74 -22.15
C PRO A 379 -11.52 -4.12 -20.86
N ARG A 380 -11.94 -2.88 -20.62
CA ARG A 380 -11.55 -2.07 -19.45
C ARG A 380 -11.83 -2.97 -18.26
N ARG A 381 -10.85 -3.20 -17.41
CA ARG A 381 -11.12 -3.93 -16.16
C ARG A 381 -12.23 -3.18 -15.45
N PRO A 382 -13.27 -3.88 -14.99
CA PRO A 382 -14.33 -3.23 -14.23
C PRO A 382 -13.72 -2.46 -13.05
N ARG A 383 -14.21 -1.25 -12.78
CA ARG A 383 -13.81 -0.46 -11.61
C ARG A 383 -14.80 -0.70 -10.49
N LEU A 384 -14.28 -1.17 -9.37
CA LEU A 384 -15.07 -1.48 -8.18
C LEU A 384 -14.70 -0.51 -7.05
N ALA A 385 -15.67 0.24 -6.56
CA ALA A 385 -15.54 0.94 -5.28
C ALA A 385 -15.95 0.02 -4.15
N VAL A 386 -15.06 -0.20 -3.17
CA VAL A 386 -15.36 -0.97 -1.96
C VAL A 386 -15.37 -0.03 -0.77
N VAL A 387 -16.47 -0.02 -0.02
CA VAL A 387 -16.60 0.79 1.20
C VAL A 387 -16.56 -0.14 2.41
N SER A 388 -15.47 -0.09 3.16
CA SER A 388 -15.21 -1.03 4.26
C SER A 388 -14.07 -0.53 5.14
N PRO A 389 -14.09 -0.74 6.45
CA PRO A 389 -12.88 -0.61 7.25
C PRO A 389 -11.80 -1.56 6.75
N LEU A 390 -10.54 -1.19 6.93
CA LEU A 390 -9.36 -2.01 6.69
C LEU A 390 -8.45 -2.02 7.93
N PRO A 391 -7.55 -3.00 8.08
CA PRO A 391 -6.52 -2.93 9.11
C PRO A 391 -5.68 -1.64 8.97
N PRO A 392 -5.27 -1.01 10.08
CA PRO A 392 -5.22 -1.53 11.46
C PRO A 392 -6.50 -1.33 12.28
N THR A 393 -7.62 -0.92 11.69
CA THR A 393 -8.90 -0.85 12.41
C THR A 393 -9.19 -2.20 13.05
N PRO A 394 -9.35 -2.30 14.37
CA PRO A 394 -9.51 -3.57 15.07
C PRO A 394 -10.91 -4.14 14.86
N SER A 395 -11.14 -4.74 13.69
CA SER A 395 -12.43 -5.27 13.24
C SER A 395 -12.26 -6.54 12.44
N GLY A 396 -13.06 -7.56 12.76
CA GLY A 396 -13.11 -8.78 11.93
C GLY A 396 -13.56 -8.52 10.49
N VAL A 397 -14.36 -7.47 10.27
CA VAL A 397 -14.77 -7.04 8.91
C VAL A 397 -13.57 -6.48 8.16
N ALA A 398 -12.70 -5.72 8.84
CA ALA A 398 -11.48 -5.15 8.26
C ALA A 398 -10.53 -6.26 7.77
N ASP A 399 -10.25 -7.24 8.63
CA ASP A 399 -9.37 -8.37 8.31
C ASP A 399 -9.95 -9.24 7.18
N TYR A 400 -11.25 -9.52 7.24
CA TYR A 400 -11.96 -10.29 6.23
C TYR A 400 -11.93 -9.58 4.86
N THR A 401 -12.25 -8.28 4.84
CA THR A 401 -12.26 -7.50 3.60
C THR A 401 -10.85 -7.42 3.01
N ALA A 402 -9.82 -7.18 3.82
CA ALA A 402 -8.44 -7.16 3.36
C ALA A 402 -8.05 -8.48 2.68
N ALA A 403 -8.35 -9.62 3.29
CA ALA A 403 -8.08 -10.94 2.72
C ALA A 403 -8.89 -11.18 1.42
N LEU A 404 -10.14 -10.79 1.37
CA LEU A 404 -11.01 -10.91 0.19
C LEU A 404 -10.48 -10.10 -1.00
N LEU A 405 -10.04 -8.87 -0.76
CA LEU A 405 -9.56 -7.95 -1.78
C LEU A 405 -8.25 -8.40 -2.42
N GLN A 406 -7.40 -9.17 -1.73
CA GLN A 406 -6.21 -9.78 -2.33
C GLN A 406 -6.55 -10.67 -3.53
N HIS A 407 -7.77 -11.22 -3.59
CA HIS A 407 -8.23 -12.01 -4.71
C HIS A 407 -9.03 -11.19 -5.73
N ILE A 408 -9.93 -10.31 -5.30
CA ILE A 408 -10.79 -9.50 -6.18
C ILE A 408 -9.96 -8.60 -7.09
N ARG A 409 -8.86 -8.02 -6.59
CA ARG A 409 -7.95 -7.15 -7.37
C ARG A 409 -7.36 -7.80 -8.63
N HIS A 410 -7.38 -9.13 -8.72
CA HIS A 410 -6.91 -9.81 -9.93
C HIS A 410 -7.88 -9.67 -11.10
N TRP A 411 -9.16 -9.38 -10.86
CA TRP A 411 -10.20 -9.33 -11.88
C TRP A 411 -10.71 -7.92 -12.17
N CYS A 412 -10.61 -6.99 -11.23
CA CYS A 412 -11.06 -5.61 -11.40
C CYS A 412 -10.07 -4.61 -10.77
N ASP A 413 -10.21 -3.35 -11.17
CA ASP A 413 -9.51 -2.24 -10.53
C ASP A 413 -10.31 -1.83 -9.30
N VAL A 414 -9.70 -1.94 -8.12
CA VAL A 414 -10.36 -1.72 -6.83
C VAL A 414 -9.86 -0.43 -6.20
N ASP A 415 -10.80 0.42 -5.82
CA ASP A 415 -10.59 1.56 -4.91
C ASP A 415 -11.34 1.29 -3.62
N VAL A 416 -10.65 1.39 -2.47
CA VAL A 416 -11.25 1.15 -1.16
C VAL A 416 -11.45 2.48 -0.44
N PHE A 417 -12.64 2.66 0.15
CA PHE A 417 -13.00 3.84 0.91
C PHE A 417 -13.18 3.46 2.38
N VAL A 418 -12.45 4.14 3.27
CA VAL A 418 -12.44 3.91 4.71
C VAL A 418 -12.91 5.17 5.46
N GLU A 419 -13.47 5.01 6.64
CA GLU A 419 -13.95 6.13 7.46
C GLU A 419 -12.79 7.05 7.89
N ASP A 420 -11.66 6.46 8.26
CA ASP A 420 -10.45 7.17 8.69
C ASP A 420 -9.22 6.63 7.96
N SER A 421 -8.67 7.43 7.04
CA SER A 421 -7.50 7.04 6.24
C SER A 421 -6.16 7.21 6.98
N GLU A 422 -6.13 7.86 8.15
CA GLU A 422 -4.88 8.13 8.87
C GLU A 422 -4.30 6.90 9.57
N GLN A 423 -5.14 5.92 9.88
CA GLN A 423 -4.75 4.73 10.64
C GLN A 423 -4.27 3.54 9.80
N GLU A 424 -4.08 3.70 8.49
CA GLU A 424 -3.80 2.56 7.62
C GLU A 424 -2.40 1.97 7.76
N SER A 425 -2.33 0.64 7.94
CA SER A 425 -1.09 -0.13 7.87
C SER A 425 -0.68 -0.41 6.42
N ARG A 426 0.62 -0.23 6.10
CA ARG A 426 1.21 -0.52 4.78
C ARG A 426 1.07 -1.97 4.34
N GLN A 427 1.01 -2.92 5.27
CA GLN A 427 0.90 -4.35 4.99
C GLN A 427 -0.37 -4.73 4.22
N PHE A 428 -1.46 -3.95 4.41
CA PHE A 428 -2.76 -4.27 3.83
C PHE A 428 -3.11 -3.45 2.59
N THR A 429 -2.36 -2.39 2.31
CA THR A 429 -2.61 -1.50 1.16
C THR A 429 -1.80 -1.85 -0.06
N ASP A 430 -0.92 -2.86 0.01
CA ASP A 430 -0.03 -3.21 -1.08
C ASP A 430 -0.81 -3.58 -2.36
N GLY A 431 -0.74 -2.69 -3.34
CA GLY A 431 -1.46 -2.82 -4.61
C GLY A 431 -2.94 -2.42 -4.62
N LEU A 432 -3.50 -1.87 -3.51
CA LEU A 432 -4.84 -1.30 -3.44
C LEU A 432 -4.78 0.23 -3.32
N ALA A 433 -5.68 0.93 -4.01
CA ALA A 433 -5.88 2.36 -3.82
C ALA A 433 -6.86 2.55 -2.65
N VAL A 434 -6.40 3.15 -1.56
CA VAL A 434 -7.22 3.40 -0.36
C VAL A 434 -7.41 4.90 -0.18
N HIS A 435 -8.63 5.31 0.08
CA HIS A 435 -9.08 6.70 0.16
C HIS A 435 -9.92 6.92 1.43
N SER A 436 -9.94 8.15 1.92
CA SER A 436 -10.97 8.53 2.90
C SER A 436 -12.34 8.58 2.23
N ILE A 437 -13.38 8.19 2.96
CA ILE A 437 -14.76 8.21 2.46
C ILE A 437 -15.22 9.63 2.11
N VAL A 438 -14.69 10.65 2.78
CA VAL A 438 -15.00 12.07 2.49
C VAL A 438 -14.50 12.51 1.11
N ASP A 439 -13.53 11.81 0.53
CA ASP A 439 -13.00 12.05 -0.82
C ASP A 439 -13.77 11.30 -1.91
N PHE A 440 -14.86 10.59 -1.57
CA PHE A 440 -15.53 9.68 -2.49
C PHE A 440 -15.94 10.34 -3.82
N ASP A 441 -16.68 11.44 -3.77
CA ASP A 441 -17.15 12.14 -4.97
C ASP A 441 -15.98 12.63 -5.85
N ARG A 442 -14.92 13.10 -5.22
CA ARG A 442 -13.69 13.52 -5.90
C ARG A 442 -13.01 12.36 -6.61
N VAL A 443 -12.85 11.23 -5.92
CA VAL A 443 -12.22 10.03 -6.50
C VAL A 443 -13.10 9.45 -7.60
N GLU A 444 -14.42 9.39 -7.40
CA GLU A 444 -15.37 8.94 -8.41
C GLU A 444 -15.29 9.79 -9.69
N ALA A 445 -15.24 11.12 -9.55
CA ALA A 445 -15.04 12.03 -10.67
C ALA A 445 -13.69 11.78 -11.39
N LEU A 446 -12.60 11.62 -10.65
CA LEU A 446 -11.28 11.31 -11.19
C LEU A 446 -11.24 9.97 -11.93
N ARG A 447 -12.02 9.01 -11.47
CA ARG A 447 -12.16 7.69 -12.12
C ARG A 447 -13.11 7.71 -13.33
N ASN A 448 -13.80 8.81 -13.61
CA ASN A 448 -14.94 8.86 -14.54
C ASN A 448 -16.02 7.83 -14.18
N GLY A 449 -16.36 7.76 -12.89
CA GLY A 449 -17.31 6.82 -12.29
C GLY A 449 -16.73 5.45 -12.00
N PHE A 450 -17.40 4.74 -11.10
CA PHE A 450 -17.20 3.32 -10.84
C PHE A 450 -18.23 2.50 -11.63
N ASP A 451 -17.86 1.31 -12.06
CA ASP A 451 -18.80 0.41 -12.72
C ASP A 451 -19.71 -0.26 -11.71
N ARG A 452 -19.19 -0.46 -10.48
CA ARG A 452 -19.89 -1.10 -9.36
C ARG A 452 -19.39 -0.59 -8.01
N TYR A 453 -20.27 -0.77 -7.02
CA TYR A 453 -20.01 -0.53 -5.61
C TYR A 453 -20.11 -1.86 -4.85
N LEU A 454 -19.45 -1.97 -3.71
CA LEU A 454 -19.60 -3.04 -2.73
C LEU A 454 -19.43 -2.44 -1.34
N TYR A 455 -20.43 -2.59 -0.50
CA TYR A 455 -20.42 -2.14 0.89
C TYR A 455 -20.23 -3.34 1.80
N CYS A 456 -19.22 -3.34 2.65
CA CYS A 456 -19.03 -4.34 3.70
C CYS A 456 -19.52 -3.70 5.01
N ILE A 457 -20.58 -4.24 5.62
CA ILE A 457 -21.24 -3.62 6.77
C ILE A 457 -21.25 -4.59 7.96
N GLY A 458 -20.91 -4.05 9.14
CA GLY A 458 -20.97 -4.69 10.44
C GLY A 458 -21.43 -3.72 11.53
N ASN A 459 -21.53 -4.18 12.77
CA ASN A 459 -22.06 -3.43 13.90
C ASN A 459 -21.02 -2.56 14.62
N GLN A 460 -20.16 -1.84 13.87
CA GLN A 460 -19.16 -0.94 14.43
C GLN A 460 -19.29 0.47 13.88
N THR A 461 -18.80 1.46 14.61
CA THR A 461 -18.88 2.89 14.27
C THR A 461 -18.16 3.23 12.96
N SER A 462 -17.12 2.47 12.58
CA SER A 462 -16.39 2.58 11.33
C SER A 462 -17.21 2.29 10.06
N HIS A 463 -18.49 1.94 10.21
CA HIS A 463 -19.40 1.72 9.07
C HIS A 463 -20.42 2.87 8.89
N ALA A 464 -20.34 3.93 9.68
CA ALA A 464 -21.33 5.03 9.62
C ALA A 464 -21.33 5.73 8.27
N GLY A 465 -20.16 6.06 7.72
CA GLY A 465 -20.05 6.66 6.39
C GLY A 465 -20.51 5.72 5.27
N ALA A 466 -20.38 4.40 5.46
CA ALA A 466 -20.92 3.43 4.51
C ALA A 466 -22.46 3.48 4.44
N LEU A 467 -23.15 3.68 5.58
CA LEU A 467 -24.60 3.85 5.59
C LEU A 467 -25.03 5.14 4.87
N GLU A 468 -24.32 6.24 5.10
CA GLU A 468 -24.58 7.51 4.44
C GLU A 468 -24.40 7.38 2.92
N LEU A 469 -23.27 6.85 2.49
CA LEU A 469 -22.95 6.73 1.07
C LEU A 469 -23.89 5.77 0.35
N LEU A 470 -24.34 4.67 0.99
CA LEU A 470 -25.27 3.71 0.42
C LEU A 470 -26.62 4.35 0.03
N ARG A 471 -27.13 5.33 0.80
CA ARG A 471 -28.36 6.07 0.48
C ARG A 471 -28.24 6.88 -0.82
N HIS A 472 -27.04 7.43 -1.08
CA HIS A 472 -26.79 8.29 -2.25
C HIS A 472 -26.23 7.53 -3.45
N ARG A 473 -25.61 6.40 -3.21
CA ARG A 473 -24.99 5.51 -4.20
C ARG A 473 -25.40 4.06 -3.94
N PRO A 474 -26.65 3.67 -4.23
CA PRO A 474 -27.13 2.31 -4.01
C PRO A 474 -26.23 1.26 -4.67
N GLY A 475 -25.88 0.22 -3.92
CA GLY A 475 -25.00 -0.85 -4.36
C GLY A 475 -25.24 -2.15 -3.58
N PRO A 476 -24.60 -3.26 -3.99
CA PRO A 476 -24.59 -4.48 -3.22
C PRO A 476 -23.95 -4.31 -1.85
N VAL A 477 -24.53 -4.95 -0.84
CA VAL A 477 -24.04 -4.98 0.54
C VAL A 477 -23.61 -6.41 0.88
N LEU A 478 -22.41 -6.59 1.44
CA LEU A 478 -21.96 -7.80 2.12
C LEU A 478 -22.08 -7.54 3.63
N ALA A 479 -23.10 -8.14 4.24
CA ALA A 479 -23.41 -7.98 5.64
C ALA A 479 -22.66 -9.01 6.49
N HIS A 480 -21.85 -8.51 7.42
CA HIS A 480 -21.16 -9.35 8.40
C HIS A 480 -21.95 -9.52 9.67
N ASP A 481 -22.80 -8.53 10.00
CA ASP A 481 -23.75 -8.55 11.10
C ASP A 481 -25.13 -8.11 10.57
N LEU A 482 -26.20 -8.67 11.11
CA LEU A 482 -27.57 -8.20 10.90
C LEU A 482 -28.03 -7.32 12.08
N ARG A 483 -27.47 -7.57 13.28
CA ARG A 483 -27.73 -6.78 14.46
C ARG A 483 -26.88 -5.50 14.46
N LEU A 484 -27.48 -4.39 14.00
CA LEU A 484 -26.79 -3.12 13.80
C LEU A 484 -27.08 -2.08 14.92
N MET A 485 -27.55 -2.54 16.06
CA MET A 485 -27.94 -1.66 17.19
C MET A 485 -26.82 -0.74 17.64
N GLY A 486 -25.59 -1.26 17.80
CA GLY A 486 -24.44 -0.48 18.26
C GLY A 486 -24.08 0.63 17.28
N LEU A 487 -24.13 0.33 15.97
CA LEU A 487 -23.90 1.29 14.91
C LEU A 487 -24.97 2.40 14.93
N TYR A 488 -26.25 2.04 14.97
CA TYR A 488 -27.34 3.02 14.97
C TYR A 488 -27.43 3.83 16.28
N ALA A 489 -27.14 3.22 17.42
CA ALA A 489 -27.06 3.94 18.70
C ALA A 489 -25.95 5.01 18.69
N TRP A 490 -24.81 4.70 18.11
CA TRP A 490 -23.74 5.68 17.90
C TRP A 490 -24.14 6.76 16.89
N CYS A 491 -24.74 6.37 15.75
CA CYS A 491 -25.22 7.31 14.72
C CYS A 491 -26.25 8.29 15.31
N ALA A 492 -27.16 7.85 16.17
CA ALA A 492 -28.16 8.72 16.81
C ALA A 492 -27.53 9.89 17.59
N GLN A 493 -26.29 9.70 18.09
CA GLN A 493 -25.56 10.73 18.84
C GLN A 493 -24.64 11.58 17.95
N HIS A 494 -24.04 11.00 16.89
CA HIS A 494 -22.97 11.64 16.11
C HIS A 494 -23.35 11.93 14.65
N ARG A 495 -24.37 11.25 14.13
CA ARG A 495 -24.89 11.36 12.75
C ARG A 495 -26.44 11.30 12.76
N PRO A 496 -27.12 12.27 13.43
CA PRO A 496 -28.57 12.22 13.63
C PRO A 496 -29.38 12.18 12.32
N GLU A 497 -28.80 12.65 11.21
CA GLU A 497 -29.38 12.55 9.87
C GLU A 497 -29.55 11.10 9.39
N LEU A 498 -28.79 10.16 9.92
CA LEU A 498 -28.91 8.73 9.63
C LEU A 498 -29.97 8.04 10.50
N VAL A 499 -30.33 8.63 11.63
CA VAL A 499 -31.24 8.08 12.64
C VAL A 499 -32.28 9.15 13.06
N PRO A 500 -33.21 9.51 12.16
CA PRO A 500 -34.19 10.54 12.44
C PRO A 500 -35.03 10.22 13.67
N GLY A 501 -35.29 11.23 14.50
CA GLY A 501 -36.06 11.06 15.75
C GLY A 501 -35.30 10.38 16.89
N GLY A 502 -34.01 10.06 16.68
CA GLY A 502 -33.16 9.38 17.66
C GLY A 502 -33.32 7.86 17.69
N PHE A 503 -32.49 7.18 18.48
CA PHE A 503 -32.40 5.71 18.46
C PHE A 503 -33.73 5.00 18.74
N GLN A 504 -34.49 5.44 19.77
CA GLN A 504 -35.76 4.80 20.16
C GLN A 504 -36.79 4.90 19.02
N ALA A 505 -37.03 6.10 18.50
CA ALA A 505 -38.00 6.31 17.44
C ALA A 505 -37.61 5.51 16.17
N PHE A 506 -36.35 5.54 15.81
CA PHE A 506 -35.82 4.80 14.66
C PHE A 506 -35.95 3.28 14.84
N LEU A 507 -35.68 2.75 16.04
CA LEU A 507 -35.86 1.33 16.35
C LEU A 507 -37.30 0.89 16.11
N HIS A 508 -38.29 1.66 16.60
CA HIS A 508 -39.71 1.35 16.43
C HIS A 508 -40.18 1.53 14.97
N GLU A 509 -39.54 2.40 14.18
CA GLU A 509 -39.82 2.59 12.76
C GLU A 509 -39.35 1.40 11.91
N VAL A 510 -38.10 0.93 12.15
CA VAL A 510 -37.45 -0.07 11.27
C VAL A 510 -37.72 -1.52 11.69
N HIS A 511 -38.19 -1.77 12.92
CA HIS A 511 -38.44 -3.13 13.36
C HIS A 511 -39.77 -3.66 12.82
N PRO A 512 -39.80 -4.91 12.27
CA PRO A 512 -41.00 -5.44 11.60
C PRO A 512 -42.18 -5.81 12.54
N LYS A 513 -41.95 -5.82 13.85
CA LYS A 513 -42.97 -6.14 14.88
C LYS A 513 -43.18 -4.98 15.83
N ASP A 514 -44.36 -4.91 16.44
CA ASP A 514 -44.59 -3.95 17.51
C ASP A 514 -43.70 -4.25 18.73
N LEU A 515 -42.98 -3.24 19.19
CA LEU A 515 -42.12 -3.30 20.34
C LEU A 515 -42.75 -2.59 21.55
N PRO A 516 -42.38 -2.99 22.81
CA PRO A 516 -42.75 -2.22 24.01
C PRO A 516 -42.33 -0.76 23.87
N PRO A 517 -43.21 0.22 24.18
CA PRO A 517 -42.92 1.65 23.95
C PRO A 517 -41.65 2.17 24.65
N GLU A 518 -41.30 1.56 25.81
CA GLU A 518 -40.13 1.91 26.61
C GLU A 518 -38.80 1.31 26.06
N LEU A 519 -38.89 0.37 25.14
CA LEU A 519 -37.71 -0.29 24.60
C LEU A 519 -36.90 0.68 23.74
N GLY A 520 -35.60 0.73 23.94
CA GLY A 520 -34.71 1.66 23.26
C GLY A 520 -34.65 3.07 23.87
N ALA A 521 -35.39 3.32 24.96
CA ALA A 521 -35.29 4.58 25.73
C ALA A 521 -33.89 4.77 26.34
N ARG A 522 -33.15 3.68 26.58
CA ARG A 522 -31.73 3.71 26.94
C ARG A 522 -30.87 3.82 25.65
N ALA A 523 -29.76 4.51 25.76
CA ALA A 523 -28.82 4.68 24.66
C ALA A 523 -28.18 3.36 24.17
N PHE A 524 -28.37 2.27 24.87
CA PHE A 524 -27.82 0.96 24.59
C PHE A 524 -28.80 -0.13 25.03
N LEU A 525 -29.08 -1.11 24.17
CA LEU A 525 -29.81 -2.34 24.49
C LEU A 525 -28.85 -3.47 24.82
N ASP A 526 -29.14 -4.22 25.92
CA ASP A 526 -28.44 -5.46 26.23
C ASP A 526 -28.74 -6.49 25.11
N TYR A 527 -27.79 -7.37 24.79
CA TYR A 527 -27.97 -8.46 23.81
C TYR A 527 -29.11 -9.41 24.21
N ARG A 528 -29.41 -9.58 25.51
CA ARG A 528 -30.51 -10.39 26.01
C ARG A 528 -31.88 -9.79 25.67
N GLU A 529 -32.03 -8.49 25.87
CA GLU A 529 -33.23 -7.74 25.47
C GLU A 529 -33.41 -7.82 23.95
N ALA A 530 -32.28 -7.67 23.19
CA ALA A 530 -32.31 -7.77 21.76
C ALA A 530 -32.69 -9.18 21.26
N ASP A 531 -32.20 -10.26 21.92
CA ASP A 531 -32.59 -11.63 21.61
C ASP A 531 -34.07 -11.90 21.97
N GLN A 532 -34.54 -11.39 23.11
CA GLN A 532 -35.92 -11.56 23.58
C GLN A 532 -36.93 -10.95 22.59
N HIS A 533 -36.58 -9.81 21.97
CA HIS A 533 -37.43 -9.11 21.03
C HIS A 533 -37.04 -9.31 19.56
N GLU A 534 -36.07 -10.18 19.28
CA GLU A 534 -35.56 -10.48 17.93
C GLU A 534 -35.13 -9.21 17.14
N ILE A 535 -34.41 -8.29 17.82
CA ILE A 535 -34.01 -7.00 17.26
C ILE A 535 -32.72 -7.16 16.46
N PHE A 536 -32.72 -6.80 15.17
CA PHE A 536 -31.56 -6.83 14.27
C PHE A 536 -31.28 -5.49 13.60
N MET A 537 -32.26 -4.80 13.06
CA MET A 537 -32.19 -3.48 12.43
C MET A 537 -31.49 -3.45 11.05
N ALA A 538 -31.44 -4.59 10.33
CA ALA A 538 -30.87 -4.65 8.99
C ALA A 538 -31.83 -4.15 7.88
N GLY A 539 -33.14 -4.04 8.17
CA GLY A 539 -34.21 -3.74 7.19
C GLY A 539 -33.91 -2.51 6.36
N ARG A 540 -33.51 -1.39 6.99
CA ARG A 540 -33.17 -0.15 6.30
C ARG A 540 -31.99 -0.29 5.34
N VAL A 541 -30.94 -1.01 5.73
CA VAL A 541 -29.79 -1.26 4.86
C VAL A 541 -30.19 -2.11 3.66
N ILE A 542 -31.11 -3.07 3.84
CA ILE A 542 -31.61 -3.93 2.75
C ILE A 542 -32.47 -3.09 1.80
N GLU A 543 -33.28 -2.17 2.31
CA GLU A 543 -34.07 -1.24 1.50
C GLU A 543 -33.19 -0.40 0.57
N ASP A 544 -32.11 0.20 1.11
CA ASP A 544 -31.17 1.06 0.38
C ASP A 544 -30.25 0.27 -0.58
N ALA A 545 -30.00 -1.03 -0.31
CA ALA A 545 -29.14 -1.87 -1.12
C ALA A 545 -29.77 -2.29 -2.45
N THR A 546 -28.93 -2.54 -3.48
CA THR A 546 -29.37 -3.18 -4.75
C THR A 546 -29.38 -4.71 -4.64
N ALA A 547 -28.53 -5.30 -3.82
CA ALA A 547 -28.49 -6.70 -3.42
C ALA A 547 -27.92 -6.78 -1.99
N PHE A 548 -28.28 -7.79 -1.23
CA PHE A 548 -27.87 -7.94 0.16
C PHE A 548 -27.38 -9.37 0.40
N PHE A 549 -26.08 -9.51 0.66
CA PHE A 549 -25.42 -10.79 0.85
C PHE A 549 -25.17 -11.07 2.32
N THR A 550 -25.54 -12.27 2.77
CA THR A 550 -25.21 -12.79 4.10
C THR A 550 -24.39 -14.05 4.01
N HIS A 551 -23.75 -14.45 5.12
CA HIS A 551 -22.80 -15.57 5.13
C HIS A 551 -23.42 -16.94 5.41
N SER A 552 -24.74 -17.01 5.65
CA SER A 552 -25.43 -18.26 5.97
C SER A 552 -26.89 -18.24 5.51
N HIS A 553 -27.48 -19.41 5.35
CA HIS A 553 -28.90 -19.53 5.05
C HIS A 553 -29.76 -19.03 6.21
N ALA A 554 -29.33 -19.32 7.46
CA ALA A 554 -29.99 -18.80 8.66
C ALA A 554 -30.01 -17.26 8.66
N ALA A 555 -28.88 -16.60 8.38
CA ALA A 555 -28.83 -15.16 8.28
C ALA A 555 -29.67 -14.61 7.11
N SER A 556 -29.67 -15.30 5.95
CA SER A 556 -30.52 -14.92 4.82
C SER A 556 -32.01 -15.04 5.13
N ALA A 557 -32.41 -16.08 5.87
CA ALA A 557 -33.81 -16.25 6.28
C ALA A 557 -34.25 -15.09 7.19
N LEU A 558 -33.43 -14.72 8.16
CA LEU A 558 -33.68 -13.63 9.07
C LEU A 558 -33.68 -12.28 8.33
N ALA A 559 -32.71 -12.03 7.47
CA ALA A 559 -32.63 -10.81 6.66
C ALA A 559 -33.84 -10.64 5.75
N ARG A 560 -34.44 -11.72 5.24
CA ARG A 560 -35.70 -11.64 4.47
C ARG A 560 -36.89 -11.23 5.33
N VAL A 561 -36.93 -11.62 6.60
CA VAL A 561 -37.96 -11.15 7.54
C VAL A 561 -37.78 -9.65 7.79
N GLU A 562 -36.57 -9.19 8.08
CA GLU A 562 -36.24 -7.79 8.26
C GLU A 562 -36.54 -6.93 7.02
N ALA A 563 -36.29 -7.49 5.82
CA ALA A 563 -36.54 -6.81 4.55
C ALA A 563 -38.00 -6.63 4.19
N GLY A 564 -38.86 -7.42 4.79
CA GLY A 564 -40.27 -7.47 4.40
C GLY A 564 -40.49 -7.98 2.94
N PRO A 565 -41.74 -8.17 2.53
CA PRO A 565 -42.05 -8.75 1.21
C PRO A 565 -41.50 -7.95 0.02
N ALA A 566 -41.42 -6.63 0.15
CA ALA A 566 -40.98 -5.74 -0.93
C ALA A 566 -39.49 -5.92 -1.29
N HIS A 567 -38.66 -6.27 -0.33
CA HIS A 567 -37.21 -6.30 -0.50
C HIS A 567 -36.58 -7.67 -0.28
N ALA A 568 -37.32 -8.69 0.16
CA ALA A 568 -36.85 -10.04 0.43
C ALA A 568 -36.07 -10.70 -0.74
N ALA A 569 -36.46 -10.35 -1.98
CA ALA A 569 -35.81 -10.84 -3.19
C ALA A 569 -34.36 -10.35 -3.37
N LYS A 570 -33.96 -9.26 -2.69
CA LYS A 570 -32.57 -8.73 -2.71
C LYS A 570 -31.61 -9.59 -1.89
N VAL A 571 -32.14 -10.44 -0.99
CA VAL A 571 -31.33 -11.18 -0.01
C VAL A 571 -30.83 -12.51 -0.58
N GLU A 572 -29.53 -12.69 -0.59
CA GLU A 572 -28.85 -13.87 -1.10
C GLU A 572 -27.77 -14.37 -0.13
N THR A 573 -27.47 -15.68 -0.20
CA THR A 573 -26.40 -16.27 0.62
C THR A 573 -25.10 -16.35 -0.19
N ILE A 574 -24.04 -15.75 0.35
CA ILE A 574 -22.65 -15.98 -0.09
C ILE A 574 -21.90 -16.61 1.08
N PRO A 575 -21.34 -17.83 0.94
CA PRO A 575 -20.67 -18.49 2.07
C PRO A 575 -19.59 -17.63 2.71
N PHE A 576 -19.38 -17.79 4.00
CA PHE A 576 -18.24 -17.18 4.70
C PHE A 576 -16.93 -17.75 4.14
N ALA A 577 -15.93 -16.88 3.93
CA ALA A 577 -14.64 -17.30 3.41
C ALA A 577 -13.74 -17.82 4.53
N PHE A 578 -13.02 -18.88 4.23
CA PHE A 578 -12.09 -19.53 5.13
C PHE A 578 -10.65 -19.20 4.80
N PRO A 579 -9.76 -19.10 5.82
CA PRO A 579 -8.32 -18.96 5.59
C PRO A 579 -7.75 -20.21 4.89
N PRO A 580 -6.50 -20.14 4.38
CA PRO A 580 -5.85 -21.29 3.77
C PRO A 580 -5.76 -22.46 4.73
N VAL A 581 -6.07 -23.65 4.22
CA VAL A 581 -5.98 -24.89 5.00
C VAL A 581 -4.52 -25.15 5.38
N SER A 582 -4.25 -25.29 6.66
CA SER A 582 -2.93 -25.64 7.19
C SER A 582 -2.79 -27.15 7.38
N ALA A 583 -1.74 -27.73 6.78
CA ALA A 583 -1.37 -29.14 6.96
C ALA A 583 -0.34 -29.35 8.09
N ARG A 584 -0.14 -28.35 8.98
CA ARG A 584 0.80 -28.52 10.10
C ARG A 584 0.37 -29.69 10.96
N GLY A 585 1.28 -30.66 11.15
CA GLY A 585 1.07 -31.78 12.02
C GLY A 585 0.84 -31.34 13.46
N ARG A 586 0.10 -32.16 14.21
CA ARG A 586 -0.10 -31.97 15.64
C ARG A 586 1.26 -31.88 16.35
N SER A 587 1.44 -30.89 17.23
CA SER A 587 2.61 -30.76 18.07
C SER A 587 2.68 -31.91 19.09
N ASP A 588 3.87 -32.37 19.41
CA ASP A 588 4.13 -33.48 20.39
C ASP A 588 3.86 -33.05 21.85
N GLY A 589 3.10 -31.99 22.10
CA GLY A 589 2.75 -31.47 23.42
C GLY A 589 1.60 -32.20 24.10
N PRO A 590 1.31 -31.87 25.38
CA PRO A 590 0.15 -32.40 26.09
C PRO A 590 -1.16 -32.06 25.39
N PRO A 591 -2.23 -32.88 25.60
CA PRO A 591 -3.55 -32.56 25.03
C PRO A 591 -4.01 -31.17 25.47
N LEU A 592 -4.60 -30.42 24.55
CA LEU A 592 -4.96 -29.03 24.75
C LEU A 592 -6.41 -28.78 24.25
N ILE A 593 -7.26 -28.33 25.15
CA ILE A 593 -8.51 -27.67 24.78
C ILE A 593 -8.21 -26.20 24.55
N ALA A 594 -8.75 -25.59 23.52
CA ALA A 594 -8.55 -24.16 23.27
C ALA A 594 -9.87 -23.45 22.93
N THR A 595 -10.00 -22.21 23.39
CA THR A 595 -11.03 -21.27 22.94
C THR A 595 -10.38 -20.01 22.41
N PHE A 596 -10.90 -19.49 21.28
CA PHE A 596 -10.26 -18.43 20.48
C PHE A 596 -11.16 -17.20 20.34
N GLY A 597 -10.55 -16.03 20.28
CA GLY A 597 -11.17 -14.76 19.92
C GLY A 597 -11.24 -13.75 21.07
N VAL A 598 -11.83 -12.58 20.77
CA VAL A 598 -11.99 -11.48 21.76
C VAL A 598 -12.84 -11.95 22.93
N ALA A 599 -12.44 -11.62 24.16
CA ALA A 599 -13.25 -11.90 25.34
C ALA A 599 -14.53 -11.04 25.29
N ASP A 600 -15.65 -11.73 25.26
CA ASP A 600 -17.01 -11.16 25.23
C ASP A 600 -17.93 -12.08 26.05
N PRO A 601 -18.83 -11.55 26.88
CA PRO A 601 -19.81 -12.36 27.62
C PRO A 601 -20.61 -13.31 26.74
N ILE A 602 -20.87 -12.95 25.48
CA ILE A 602 -21.55 -13.78 24.49
C ILE A 602 -20.81 -15.10 24.24
N LYS A 603 -19.48 -15.14 24.43
CA LYS A 603 -18.66 -16.35 24.18
C LYS A 603 -18.65 -17.37 25.30
N GLN A 604 -19.29 -17.07 26.43
CA GLN A 604 -19.45 -17.98 27.56
C GLN A 604 -18.12 -18.65 28.03
N THR A 605 -16.97 -17.94 27.92
CA THR A 605 -15.67 -18.46 28.34
C THR A 605 -15.63 -18.98 29.78
N PRO A 606 -16.31 -18.35 30.78
CA PRO A 606 -16.40 -18.91 32.13
C PRO A 606 -16.95 -20.33 32.18
N LYS A 607 -17.96 -20.65 31.34
CA LYS A 607 -18.54 -21.98 31.24
C LYS A 607 -17.55 -23.03 30.70
N VAL A 608 -16.70 -22.60 29.75
CA VAL A 608 -15.61 -23.46 29.21
C VAL A 608 -14.60 -23.78 30.32
N LEU A 609 -14.25 -22.80 31.13
CA LEU A 609 -13.35 -22.96 32.25
C LEU A 609 -13.94 -23.89 33.34
N GLU A 610 -15.22 -23.78 33.65
CA GLU A 610 -15.94 -24.68 34.57
C GLU A 610 -15.97 -26.11 34.05
N ALA A 611 -16.30 -26.30 32.77
CA ALA A 611 -16.25 -27.61 32.13
C ALA A 611 -14.85 -28.23 32.15
N PHE A 612 -13.82 -27.42 31.94
CA PHE A 612 -12.44 -27.86 32.06
C PHE A 612 -12.08 -28.30 33.49
N GLY A 613 -12.57 -27.57 34.50
CA GLY A 613 -12.41 -27.94 35.91
C GLY A 613 -12.94 -29.36 36.20
N LEU A 614 -14.08 -29.72 35.61
CA LEU A 614 -14.68 -31.07 35.75
C LEU A 614 -13.85 -32.14 35.03
N LEU A 615 -13.29 -31.81 33.84
CA LEU A 615 -12.42 -32.72 33.05
C LEU A 615 -11.05 -32.97 33.68
N ALA A 616 -10.55 -32.01 34.41
CA ALA A 616 -9.17 -31.95 34.90
C ALA A 616 -8.76 -33.12 35.80
N ALA A 617 -9.73 -33.72 36.53
CA ALA A 617 -9.54 -34.87 37.38
C ALA A 617 -9.36 -36.17 36.56
N ALA A 618 -10.13 -36.33 35.50
CA ALA A 618 -10.07 -37.48 34.59
C ALA A 618 -8.88 -37.41 33.59
N HIS A 619 -8.36 -36.21 33.34
CA HIS A 619 -7.29 -35.97 32.36
C HIS A 619 -6.14 -35.16 32.98
N PRO A 620 -5.23 -35.78 33.75
CA PRO A 620 -4.18 -35.09 34.51
C PRO A 620 -3.20 -34.26 33.65
N THR A 621 -2.99 -34.64 32.38
CA THR A 621 -2.08 -33.96 31.42
C THR A 621 -2.81 -32.97 30.53
N LEU A 622 -4.13 -32.81 30.63
CA LEU A 622 -4.90 -31.91 29.79
C LEU A 622 -4.70 -30.47 30.21
N HIS A 623 -4.52 -29.59 29.25
CA HIS A 623 -4.41 -28.13 29.41
C HIS A 623 -5.60 -27.40 28.75
N LEU A 624 -5.86 -26.18 29.21
CA LEU A 624 -6.80 -25.25 28.61
C LEU A 624 -6.07 -23.99 28.16
N ALA A 625 -6.30 -23.52 26.95
CA ALA A 625 -5.86 -22.20 26.47
C ALA A 625 -7.07 -21.28 26.17
N ILE A 626 -7.04 -20.07 26.70
CA ILE A 626 -7.96 -18.97 26.40
C ILE A 626 -7.17 -17.95 25.61
N VAL A 627 -7.34 -17.93 24.28
CA VAL A 627 -6.47 -17.23 23.33
C VAL A 627 -7.21 -16.06 22.68
N GLY A 628 -6.72 -14.85 22.91
CA GLY A 628 -7.22 -13.66 22.22
C GLY A 628 -7.29 -12.40 23.06
N PRO A 629 -7.57 -11.25 22.42
CA PRO A 629 -7.59 -9.97 23.11
C PRO A 629 -8.63 -9.92 24.22
N MET A 630 -8.22 -9.48 25.39
CA MET A 630 -9.08 -9.25 26.55
C MET A 630 -8.50 -8.18 27.48
N PRO A 631 -9.35 -7.41 28.18
CA PRO A 631 -8.89 -6.46 29.20
C PRO A 631 -8.11 -7.17 30.32
N PRO A 632 -7.12 -6.52 30.94
CA PRO A 632 -6.37 -7.10 32.06
C PRO A 632 -7.27 -7.61 33.19
N VAL A 633 -8.32 -6.86 33.55
CA VAL A 633 -9.29 -7.23 34.60
C VAL A 633 -9.97 -8.58 34.30
N VAL A 634 -10.31 -8.84 33.02
CA VAL A 634 -10.93 -10.11 32.61
C VAL A 634 -9.91 -11.26 32.63
N GLN A 635 -8.62 -10.96 32.29
CA GLN A 635 -7.55 -11.95 32.43
C GLN A 635 -7.38 -12.40 33.90
N ASP A 636 -7.40 -11.44 34.82
CA ASP A 636 -7.26 -11.71 36.25
C ASP A 636 -8.50 -12.44 36.81
N GLU A 637 -9.70 -12.14 36.33
CA GLU A 637 -10.92 -12.87 36.64
C GLU A 637 -10.80 -14.35 36.24
N TYR A 638 -10.36 -14.64 35.01
CA TYR A 638 -10.20 -16.02 34.55
C TYR A 638 -9.08 -16.77 35.29
N ARG A 639 -7.97 -16.11 35.65
CA ARG A 639 -6.89 -16.69 36.44
C ARG A 639 -7.37 -16.99 37.86
N SER A 640 -8.12 -16.09 38.50
CA SER A 640 -8.73 -16.28 39.83
C SER A 640 -9.70 -17.45 39.79
N ARG A 641 -10.56 -17.53 38.77
CA ARG A 641 -11.50 -18.64 38.62
C ARG A 641 -10.80 -19.99 38.42
N ALA A 642 -9.69 -20.00 37.65
CA ALA A 642 -8.85 -21.20 37.48
C ALA A 642 -8.20 -21.64 38.82
N ALA A 643 -7.85 -20.70 39.69
CA ALA A 643 -7.31 -21.00 41.01
C ALA A 643 -8.40 -21.57 41.95
N GLU A 644 -9.62 -21.01 41.93
CA GLU A 644 -10.77 -21.53 42.67
C GLU A 644 -11.11 -22.98 42.29
N LEU A 645 -10.94 -23.32 41.02
CA LEU A 645 -11.17 -24.67 40.47
C LEU A 645 -9.96 -25.61 40.63
N ASP A 646 -8.86 -25.16 41.24
CA ASP A 646 -7.58 -25.89 41.43
C ASP A 646 -6.96 -26.39 40.10
N VAL A 647 -7.11 -25.59 38.99
CA VAL A 647 -6.58 -25.92 37.67
C VAL A 647 -5.62 -24.88 37.12
N HIS A 648 -5.25 -23.87 37.89
CA HIS A 648 -4.47 -22.69 37.45
C HIS A 648 -3.14 -23.07 36.80
N ALA A 649 -2.46 -24.16 37.20
CA ALA A 649 -1.20 -24.61 36.61
C ALA A 649 -1.35 -25.11 35.15
N ARG A 650 -2.56 -25.42 34.73
CA ARG A 650 -2.89 -25.99 33.40
C ARG A 650 -3.76 -25.08 32.53
N VAL A 651 -4.04 -23.86 33.00
CA VAL A 651 -4.84 -22.86 32.28
C VAL A 651 -3.96 -21.74 31.78
N HIS A 652 -3.95 -21.52 30.47
CA HIS A 652 -3.18 -20.48 29.78
C HIS A 652 -4.12 -19.36 29.35
N VAL A 653 -4.03 -18.19 29.99
CA VAL A 653 -4.78 -16.98 29.60
C VAL A 653 -3.80 -16.04 28.92
N THR A 654 -3.86 -15.96 27.57
CA THR A 654 -2.81 -15.33 26.78
C THR A 654 -2.96 -13.80 26.65
N GLY A 655 -4.18 -13.29 26.62
CA GLY A 655 -4.43 -11.93 26.16
C GLY A 655 -4.18 -11.81 24.65
N ARG A 656 -3.85 -10.60 24.18
CA ARG A 656 -3.53 -10.35 22.76
C ARG A 656 -2.21 -11.05 22.40
N VAL A 657 -2.23 -11.83 21.35
CA VAL A 657 -1.08 -12.55 20.78
C VAL A 657 -0.79 -12.04 19.37
N THR A 658 0.40 -12.30 18.87
CA THR A 658 0.77 -12.08 17.46
C THR A 658 0.06 -13.08 16.56
N SER A 659 0.01 -12.80 15.25
CA SER A 659 -0.58 -13.73 14.27
C SER A 659 0.14 -15.08 14.26
N GLU A 660 1.46 -15.10 14.43
CA GLU A 660 2.28 -16.33 14.48
C GLU A 660 1.92 -17.16 15.73
N GLU A 661 1.90 -16.53 16.91
CA GLU A 661 1.50 -17.19 18.16
C GLU A 661 0.06 -17.72 18.10
N TYR A 662 -0.86 -16.97 17.46
CA TYR A 662 -2.23 -17.42 17.27
C TYR A 662 -2.30 -18.72 16.45
N HIS A 663 -1.55 -18.79 15.35
CA HIS A 663 -1.45 -19.99 14.54
C HIS A 663 -0.77 -21.16 15.27
N ASP A 664 0.19 -20.88 16.15
CA ASP A 664 0.85 -21.91 16.98
C ASP A 664 -0.13 -22.48 18.01
N TRP A 665 -1.00 -21.66 18.62
CA TRP A 665 -2.05 -22.16 19.49
C TRP A 665 -3.07 -23.01 18.73
N LEU A 666 -3.48 -22.61 17.54
CA LEU A 666 -4.34 -23.44 16.67
C LEU A 666 -3.69 -24.77 16.30
N ALA A 667 -2.42 -24.77 15.96
CA ALA A 667 -1.68 -26.00 15.60
C ALA A 667 -1.51 -26.96 16.79
N ARG A 668 -1.47 -26.45 18.02
CA ARG A 668 -1.33 -27.22 19.27
C ARG A 668 -2.68 -27.75 19.77
N ALA A 669 -3.78 -27.11 19.44
CA ALA A 669 -5.12 -27.48 19.95
C ALA A 669 -5.50 -28.89 19.54
N THR A 670 -5.87 -29.72 20.52
CA THR A 670 -6.44 -31.07 20.33
C THR A 670 -7.92 -30.94 20.00
N VAL A 671 -8.63 -30.10 20.74
CA VAL A 671 -10.06 -29.81 20.60
C VAL A 671 -10.25 -28.30 20.80
N ALA A 672 -11.05 -27.66 19.98
CA ALA A 672 -11.50 -26.28 20.19
C ALA A 672 -12.94 -26.27 20.74
N VAL A 673 -13.21 -25.31 21.63
CA VAL A 673 -14.55 -25.04 22.16
C VAL A 673 -14.94 -23.61 21.86
N GLN A 674 -16.00 -23.40 21.07
CA GLN A 674 -16.46 -22.09 20.59
C GLN A 674 -17.94 -21.90 20.90
N LEU A 675 -18.22 -21.36 22.09
CA LEU A 675 -19.60 -21.14 22.54
C LEU A 675 -20.15 -19.77 22.17
N ARG A 676 -21.47 -19.68 22.04
CA ARG A 676 -22.19 -18.41 21.84
C ARG A 676 -23.52 -18.40 22.58
N ALA A 677 -23.73 -17.40 23.45
CA ALA A 677 -25.01 -17.15 24.15
C ALA A 677 -26.03 -16.44 23.25
N SER A 678 -25.59 -15.61 22.32
CA SER A 678 -26.40 -14.81 21.39
C SER A 678 -25.82 -14.84 19.99
N TRP A 679 -26.65 -14.58 18.99
CA TRP A 679 -26.24 -14.51 17.59
C TRP A 679 -26.92 -13.32 16.91
N GLY A 680 -26.16 -12.46 16.27
CA GLY A 680 -26.59 -11.23 15.60
C GLY A 680 -26.56 -11.31 14.07
N GLY A 681 -26.51 -12.52 13.48
CA GLY A 681 -26.43 -12.71 12.03
C GLY A 681 -24.99 -12.95 11.51
N GLU A 682 -23.99 -12.84 12.36
CA GLU A 682 -22.58 -12.97 12.02
C GLU A 682 -22.12 -14.42 11.82
N ALA A 683 -21.02 -14.60 11.04
CA ALA A 683 -20.23 -15.82 11.00
C ALA A 683 -19.11 -15.78 12.07
N SER A 684 -18.55 -16.92 12.43
CA SER A 684 -17.49 -17.04 13.42
C SER A 684 -16.12 -17.24 12.77
N ALA A 685 -15.30 -16.21 12.71
CA ALA A 685 -13.93 -16.32 12.23
C ALA A 685 -13.13 -17.37 13.04
N ALA A 686 -13.29 -17.40 14.38
CA ALA A 686 -12.59 -18.36 15.24
C ALA A 686 -12.97 -19.83 14.94
N VAL A 687 -14.23 -20.12 14.61
CA VAL A 687 -14.63 -21.45 14.15
C VAL A 687 -14.04 -21.74 12.76
N ALA A 688 -14.05 -20.76 11.85
CA ALA A 688 -13.47 -20.93 10.53
C ALA A 688 -11.95 -21.20 10.60
N ASP A 689 -11.23 -20.51 11.49
CA ASP A 689 -9.82 -20.75 11.75
C ASP A 689 -9.56 -22.16 12.29
N CYS A 690 -10.35 -22.61 13.26
CA CYS A 690 -10.25 -23.97 13.79
C CYS A 690 -10.45 -25.03 12.69
N LEU A 691 -11.49 -24.90 11.86
CA LEU A 691 -11.76 -25.83 10.77
C LEU A 691 -10.65 -25.84 9.72
N ALA A 692 -10.14 -24.67 9.33
CA ALA A 692 -9.04 -24.54 8.37
C ALA A 692 -7.74 -25.15 8.89
N HIS A 693 -7.49 -25.10 10.20
CA HIS A 693 -6.34 -25.75 10.85
C HIS A 693 -6.59 -27.23 11.22
N GLY A 694 -7.78 -27.75 10.90
CA GLY A 694 -8.14 -29.15 11.19
C GLY A 694 -8.26 -29.43 12.69
N VAL A 695 -8.69 -28.46 13.47
CA VAL A 695 -8.94 -28.62 14.91
C VAL A 695 -10.38 -29.15 15.09
N PRO A 696 -10.58 -30.36 15.66
CA PRO A 696 -11.91 -30.83 16.03
C PRO A 696 -12.60 -29.80 16.93
N THR A 697 -13.77 -29.32 16.52
CA THR A 697 -14.38 -28.14 17.15
C THR A 697 -15.77 -28.48 17.72
N ILE A 698 -15.95 -28.22 19.01
CA ILE A 698 -17.24 -28.16 19.68
C ILE A 698 -17.76 -26.73 19.55
N ALA A 699 -18.93 -26.53 18.97
CA ALA A 699 -19.49 -25.20 18.77
C ALA A 699 -20.99 -25.16 19.08
N THR A 700 -21.47 -24.00 19.55
CA THR A 700 -22.91 -23.77 19.73
C THR A 700 -23.61 -23.83 18.34
N ALA A 701 -24.59 -24.70 18.19
CA ALA A 701 -25.37 -24.83 16.96
C ALA A 701 -26.40 -23.71 16.85
N THR A 702 -25.97 -22.54 16.39
CA THR A 702 -26.84 -21.38 16.18
C THR A 702 -26.41 -20.60 14.95
N GLY A 703 -27.38 -20.13 14.15
CA GLY A 703 -27.14 -19.30 13.00
C GLY A 703 -26.15 -19.94 12.01
N TRP A 704 -25.02 -19.26 11.73
CA TRP A 704 -24.01 -19.71 10.77
C TRP A 704 -23.41 -21.09 11.12
N THR A 705 -23.18 -21.38 12.40
CA THR A 705 -22.62 -22.68 12.81
C THR A 705 -23.59 -23.83 12.63
N ALA A 706 -24.89 -23.56 12.67
CA ALA A 706 -25.93 -24.56 12.36
C ALA A 706 -26.00 -24.90 10.86
N ASP A 707 -25.52 -24.02 9.99
CA ASP A 707 -25.45 -24.25 8.53
C ASP A 707 -24.16 -24.99 8.10
N LEU A 708 -23.22 -25.25 9.01
CA LEU A 708 -22.02 -26.03 8.71
C LEU A 708 -22.40 -27.52 8.50
N PRO A 709 -21.61 -28.26 7.70
CA PRO A 709 -21.82 -29.71 7.56
C PRO A 709 -21.85 -30.42 8.92
N ALA A 710 -22.76 -31.30 9.10
CA ALA A 710 -23.02 -32.01 10.38
C ALA A 710 -21.81 -32.80 10.90
N ASP A 711 -20.87 -33.13 10.03
CA ASP A 711 -19.63 -33.82 10.32
C ASP A 711 -18.40 -32.87 10.43
N ALA A 712 -18.58 -31.55 10.31
CA ALA A 712 -17.49 -30.55 10.45
C ALA A 712 -17.32 -30.07 11.89
N ILE A 713 -18.34 -30.09 12.72
CA ILE A 713 -18.31 -29.66 14.14
C ILE A 713 -19.06 -30.67 15.03
N VAL A 714 -18.80 -30.61 16.34
CA VAL A 714 -19.67 -31.24 17.35
C VAL A 714 -20.62 -30.15 17.86
N PRO A 715 -21.92 -30.21 17.48
CA PRO A 715 -22.88 -29.17 17.87
C PRO A 715 -23.32 -29.33 19.33
N VAL A 716 -23.42 -28.20 20.04
CA VAL A 716 -24.00 -28.14 21.40
C VAL A 716 -25.09 -27.08 21.45
N SER A 717 -26.03 -27.26 22.41
CA SER A 717 -27.08 -26.27 22.64
C SER A 717 -26.51 -24.93 23.13
N ARG A 718 -27.23 -23.84 22.89
CA ARG A 718 -26.93 -22.50 23.44
C ARG A 718 -26.91 -22.53 24.97
N ASP A 719 -27.76 -23.35 25.59
CA ASP A 719 -27.91 -23.46 27.02
C ASP A 719 -27.18 -24.69 27.63
N VAL A 720 -26.20 -25.25 26.88
CA VAL A 720 -25.38 -26.36 27.35
C VAL A 720 -24.83 -26.08 28.73
N SER A 721 -24.97 -27.02 29.68
CA SER A 721 -24.37 -26.88 31.01
C SER A 721 -22.86 -27.13 30.99
N ALA A 722 -22.13 -26.69 32.02
CA ALA A 722 -20.71 -27.02 32.13
C ALA A 722 -20.47 -28.53 32.27
N SER A 723 -21.39 -29.26 32.90
CA SER A 723 -21.32 -30.71 33.01
C SER A 723 -21.49 -31.38 31.64
N ASP A 724 -22.56 -31.06 30.90
CA ASP A 724 -22.81 -31.65 29.58
C ASP A 724 -21.69 -31.30 28.59
N LEU A 725 -21.14 -30.07 28.66
CA LEU A 725 -20.00 -29.67 27.86
C LEU A 725 -18.74 -30.47 28.20
N SER A 726 -18.52 -30.76 29.49
CA SER A 726 -17.45 -31.62 29.96
C SER A 726 -17.58 -33.03 29.38
N ASP A 727 -18.79 -33.64 29.42
CA ASP A 727 -19.04 -34.96 28.89
C ASP A 727 -18.86 -35.06 27.37
N VAL A 728 -19.31 -34.06 26.64
CA VAL A 728 -19.08 -33.95 25.18
C VAL A 728 -17.58 -33.81 24.87
N ALA A 729 -16.85 -33.02 25.63
CA ALA A 729 -15.41 -32.84 25.42
C ALA A 729 -14.62 -34.12 25.81
N ASP A 730 -14.97 -34.81 26.91
CA ASP A 730 -14.39 -36.11 27.29
C ASP A 730 -14.55 -37.14 26.19
N THR A 731 -15.77 -37.25 25.68
CA THR A 731 -16.09 -38.18 24.60
C THR A 731 -15.23 -37.91 23.36
N LEU A 732 -15.13 -36.63 22.95
CA LEU A 732 -14.36 -36.25 21.78
C LEU A 732 -12.83 -36.41 21.99
N LEU A 733 -12.32 -36.16 23.21
CA LEU A 733 -10.90 -36.36 23.52
C LEU A 733 -10.47 -37.82 23.43
N ARG A 734 -11.37 -38.79 23.74
CA ARG A 734 -11.12 -40.24 23.70
C ARG A 734 -11.35 -40.84 22.32
N ASP A 735 -12.08 -40.19 21.41
CA ASP A 735 -12.48 -40.73 20.10
C ASP A 735 -11.60 -40.14 18.96
N GLU A 736 -10.41 -40.73 18.77
CA GLU A 736 -9.46 -40.30 17.71
C GLU A 736 -10.06 -40.48 16.30
N VAL A 737 -10.95 -41.46 16.10
CA VAL A 737 -11.60 -41.68 14.80
C VAL A 737 -12.54 -40.52 14.45
N ASN A 738 -13.33 -40.10 15.41
CA ASN A 738 -14.23 -38.95 15.25
C ASN A 738 -13.44 -37.65 15.09
N GLN A 739 -12.33 -37.47 15.85
CA GLN A 739 -11.42 -36.31 15.64
C GLN A 739 -10.88 -36.30 14.20
N ALA A 740 -10.44 -37.43 13.66
CA ALA A 740 -9.95 -37.52 12.29
C ALA A 740 -11.04 -37.21 11.26
N ARG A 741 -12.27 -37.67 11.49
CA ARG A 741 -13.44 -37.39 10.63
C ARG A 741 -13.75 -35.89 10.60
N LEU A 742 -13.88 -35.28 11.77
CA LEU A 742 -14.13 -33.81 11.91
C LEU A 742 -13.06 -32.98 11.20
N ARG A 743 -11.78 -33.38 11.34
CA ARG A 743 -10.64 -32.71 10.68
C ARG A 743 -10.80 -32.73 9.16
N VAL A 744 -11.08 -33.89 8.59
CA VAL A 744 -11.22 -34.04 7.14
C VAL A 744 -12.41 -33.25 6.61
N ALA A 745 -13.58 -33.35 7.27
CA ALA A 745 -14.76 -32.60 6.90
C ALA A 745 -14.55 -31.07 7.00
N GLY A 746 -13.92 -30.60 8.09
CA GLY A 746 -13.56 -29.22 8.27
C GLY A 746 -12.66 -28.70 7.14
N TRP A 747 -11.60 -29.44 6.78
CA TRP A 747 -10.72 -29.10 5.66
C TRP A 747 -11.41 -29.09 4.31
N GLN A 748 -12.28 -30.04 4.03
CA GLN A 748 -13.06 -30.06 2.79
C GLN A 748 -13.96 -28.84 2.68
N HIS A 749 -14.64 -28.50 3.76
CA HIS A 749 -15.52 -27.32 3.80
C HIS A 749 -14.70 -26.00 3.64
N ALA A 750 -13.56 -25.87 4.34
CA ALA A 750 -12.69 -24.71 4.23
C ALA A 750 -12.11 -24.53 2.81
N ARG A 751 -11.68 -25.61 2.16
CA ARG A 751 -11.19 -25.56 0.77
C ARG A 751 -12.27 -25.14 -0.22
N ALA A 752 -13.49 -25.68 -0.07
CA ALA A 752 -14.62 -25.35 -0.93
C ALA A 752 -15.02 -23.87 -0.82
N ASN A 753 -14.85 -23.27 0.35
CA ASN A 753 -15.19 -21.89 0.66
C ASN A 753 -13.95 -21.03 0.96
N SER A 754 -12.81 -21.30 0.30
CA SER A 754 -11.61 -20.45 0.43
C SER A 754 -11.88 -19.00 0.03
N PHE A 755 -11.08 -18.05 0.54
CA PHE A 755 -11.18 -16.63 0.14
C PHE A 755 -11.18 -16.45 -1.38
N ARG A 756 -10.39 -17.24 -2.11
CA ARG A 756 -10.39 -17.21 -3.59
C ARG A 756 -11.74 -17.57 -4.18
N ASN A 757 -12.34 -18.68 -3.71
CA ASN A 757 -13.61 -19.18 -4.25
C ASN A 757 -14.78 -18.25 -3.91
N VAL A 758 -14.78 -17.68 -2.69
CA VAL A 758 -15.80 -16.72 -2.26
C VAL A 758 -15.62 -15.40 -2.99
N ALA A 759 -14.39 -14.91 -3.15
CA ALA A 759 -14.09 -13.72 -3.94
C ALA A 759 -14.55 -13.85 -5.40
N GLU A 760 -14.39 -15.04 -6.01
CA GLU A 760 -14.91 -15.29 -7.36
C GLU A 760 -16.44 -15.25 -7.42
N LYS A 761 -17.14 -15.78 -6.41
CA LYS A 761 -18.61 -15.70 -6.33
C LYS A 761 -19.05 -14.24 -6.20
N ILE A 762 -18.43 -13.47 -5.31
CA ILE A 762 -18.73 -12.04 -5.14
C ILE A 762 -18.46 -11.27 -6.45
N TYR A 763 -17.30 -11.49 -7.07
CA TYR A 763 -16.96 -10.86 -8.34
C TYR A 763 -18.00 -11.15 -9.43
N ARG A 764 -18.43 -12.40 -9.57
CA ARG A 764 -19.46 -12.79 -10.55
C ARG A 764 -20.78 -12.07 -10.27
N ARG A 765 -21.26 -12.07 -9.03
CA ARG A 765 -22.55 -11.47 -8.66
C ARG A 765 -22.52 -9.94 -8.73
N VAL A 766 -21.49 -9.31 -8.14
CA VAL A 766 -21.41 -7.86 -8.03
C VAL A 766 -21.00 -7.22 -9.37
N VAL A 767 -20.02 -7.81 -10.05
CA VAL A 767 -19.38 -7.16 -11.19
C VAL A 767 -19.90 -7.68 -12.53
N LEU A 768 -19.96 -9.00 -12.74
CA LEU A 768 -20.29 -9.54 -14.06
C LEU A 768 -21.79 -9.58 -14.33
N GLU A 769 -22.60 -10.10 -13.42
CA GLU A 769 -24.06 -10.21 -13.62
C GLU A 769 -24.73 -8.84 -13.58
N GLY A 770 -24.31 -7.98 -12.64
CA GLY A 770 -24.80 -6.61 -12.59
C GLY A 770 -24.44 -5.76 -13.82
N ALA A 771 -23.45 -6.16 -14.65
CA ALA A 771 -23.08 -5.46 -15.88
C ALA A 771 -23.71 -6.06 -17.15
N GLY A 772 -24.48 -7.12 -17.06
CA GLY A 772 -24.97 -7.85 -18.24
C GLY A 772 -23.85 -8.57 -19.03
N LEU A 773 -22.62 -8.58 -18.52
CA LEU A 773 -21.43 -9.14 -19.20
C LEU A 773 -21.45 -10.66 -19.33
N LEU A 774 -22.25 -11.37 -18.52
CA LEU A 774 -22.43 -12.81 -18.62
C LEU A 774 -23.23 -13.23 -19.85
N ALA A 775 -24.20 -12.42 -20.28
CA ALA A 775 -25.00 -12.69 -21.47
C ALA A 775 -24.14 -12.71 -22.75
N VAL A 776 -23.08 -11.89 -22.81
CA VAL A 776 -22.16 -11.81 -23.97
C VAL A 776 -21.21 -13.00 -24.02
N ARG A 777 -20.75 -13.51 -22.85
CA ARG A 777 -19.83 -14.67 -22.79
C ARG A 777 -20.51 -16.01 -23.07
N THR A 778 -21.77 -16.20 -22.63
CA THR A 778 -22.54 -17.41 -22.92
C THR A 778 -22.86 -17.50 -24.41
N THR A 779 -23.08 -16.39 -25.08
CA THR A 779 -23.28 -16.36 -26.55
C THR A 779 -22.00 -16.67 -27.31
N ALA A 780 -20.85 -16.08 -26.88
CA ALA A 780 -19.54 -16.32 -27.50
C ALA A 780 -19.03 -17.78 -27.28
N SER A 781 -19.27 -18.38 -26.08
CA SER A 781 -18.92 -19.77 -25.83
C SER A 781 -19.81 -20.76 -26.60
N ARG A 782 -21.08 -20.44 -26.83
CA ARG A 782 -21.97 -21.24 -27.66
C ARG A 782 -21.60 -21.16 -29.16
N THR A 783 -21.15 -20.00 -29.62
CA THR A 783 -20.69 -19.81 -31.00
C THR A 783 -19.35 -20.51 -31.25
N LEU A 784 -18.44 -20.52 -30.28
CA LEU A 784 -17.17 -21.28 -30.34
C LEU A 784 -17.39 -22.79 -30.25
N ALA A 785 -18.33 -23.26 -29.43
CA ALA A 785 -18.69 -24.68 -29.35
C ALA A 785 -19.45 -25.16 -30.60
N ALA A 786 -20.24 -24.30 -31.24
CA ALA A 786 -20.93 -24.60 -32.50
C ALA A 786 -19.94 -24.65 -33.68
N ASN A 787 -18.89 -23.81 -33.70
CA ASN A 787 -17.87 -23.87 -34.74
C ASN A 787 -16.87 -25.01 -34.58
N ALA A 788 -16.65 -25.49 -33.35
CA ALA A 788 -15.82 -26.68 -33.08
C ALA A 788 -16.54 -28.03 -33.37
N ALA A 789 -17.85 -28.00 -33.59
CA ALA A 789 -18.63 -29.16 -33.96
C ALA A 789 -18.83 -29.28 -35.49
N VAL A 790 -18.26 -28.36 -36.29
CA VAL A 790 -18.34 -28.34 -37.76
C VAL A 790 -16.96 -28.57 -38.39
N GLU A 791 -15.85 -28.61 -37.60
CA GLU A 791 -14.56 -29.18 -37.97
C GLU A 791 -14.37 -30.56 -37.33
#